data_85abd9fe6784cefdce1a7a58692edb2a
#
_entry.id   85abd9fe6784cefdce1a7a58692edb2a
#
_cell.length_a   1.000
_cell.length_b   1.000
_cell.length_c   1.000
_cell.angle_alpha   90.00
_cell.angle_beta   90.00
_cell.angle_gamma   90.00
#
_symmetry.space_group_name_H-M   'P 1'
#
loop_
_entity.id
_entity.type
_entity.pdbx_description
1 polymer ?
#
loop_
_entity_poly.entity_id
_entity_poly.type
_entity_poly.pdbx_seq_one_letter_code
_entity_poly.pdbx_strand_id
1 'polypeptide(L)'
;MKSESWFKRADALLAAFFIPVAIMILIFVQRQIFPFGDNSFLRTDMYHQYAPFFSEFQYKLKHGQSLLYSWDIGMGVNFSALYAYYLASPLNWLIVFCPKFLVIEFMTYMIVVKIGLSGLAMTYYLQKYSKKEGMGTAFFGIGYALSGYMAAYSWNIMWLDCIILLPLIALGLERLVNKKKGLMYAICLGLSITSNYYISIMICMFLIFYFVALLVMRGVTSKKDFFIAVLQFGFFSLLAGGISAMVLLPEIFALKATASGTFNFPQVYVAYFSIIDMVARHMPGVETEIGLDHWPNIYCGVGIYLFILLYLMNKKISLKEKAVYFTMSLFFLASFAIDVLNYIWHGFHYPNSLPARQSFIYIFLVLFMAFRAYDKFRANTLKELGMATVGSLGFILLAQKTVEQKHFGFGVYYASLILIAIYALLLYLWKKKRINVNALIIATLVILSVEMTANTGLTSVTTVSRKDYKDDNADVANVLKDLPNDTFYRFEKVTRKTKDDGAWMNFHSVSLFSSTARAALSDFSKEMGTEASTNAYSITGSTPLVDMLYAVKYGIYTGESNDPNVEYVTHSNNIYLYENPYTLPIGYLVGPGFETSWDRTFRSPADVQNNLTQIIGTSPVLLEEEGEKDGSTYTFTTSEKGRYYVYINDSSIKTVKVKSSKDNIDQTFENVDRGYFIDLGYVDKGITYSVRNDDNKEMDASAYRFDYKALKEAYDMLNISPFTVTHYDSRTVEGTVDAGPEEVLMTSIPYDEGWTVYVDGVKTKPRKGLDTFLALDLTEGKHEIKMKFTPQGLYPGMVISGGSILVLVLIAVFFNRRKKVLDTKEENHQEVLQENAQK
;
A
#
# COMPACT_ATOMS: atom_id res chain seq x y z
N MET A 1 -44.84 -18.97 -14.82
CA MET A 1 -44.84 -17.60 -15.33
C MET A 1 -43.41 -17.11 -15.32
N LYS A 2 -42.80 -16.89 -16.50
CA LYS A 2 -41.58 -16.06 -16.60
C LYS A 2 -42.00 -14.67 -16.11
N SER A 3 -41.34 -14.11 -15.12
CA SER A 3 -41.58 -12.73 -14.71
C SER A 3 -41.08 -11.86 -15.87
N GLU A 4 -41.97 -11.19 -16.54
CA GLU A 4 -41.69 -10.22 -17.58
C GLU A 4 -41.02 -9.01 -16.91
N SER A 5 -39.71 -9.08 -16.69
CA SER A 5 -38.91 -7.90 -16.37
C SER A 5 -38.52 -7.20 -17.67
N TRP A 6 -38.70 -5.91 -17.74
CA TRP A 6 -38.24 -5.07 -18.85
C TRP A 6 -36.73 -5.09 -18.98
N PHE A 7 -36.02 -5.37 -17.85
CA PHE A 7 -34.59 -5.32 -17.76
C PHE A 7 -33.92 -6.57 -18.33
N LYS A 8 -32.91 -6.34 -19.16
CA LYS A 8 -32.09 -7.37 -19.79
C LYS A 8 -30.82 -7.61 -18.95
N ARG A 9 -29.99 -8.57 -19.33
CA ARG A 9 -28.73 -8.89 -18.69
C ARG A 9 -27.77 -7.73 -18.73
N ALA A 10 -27.64 -7.04 -19.88
CA ALA A 10 -26.75 -5.92 -20.02
C ALA A 10 -27.12 -4.78 -19.07
N ASP A 11 -28.41 -4.52 -18.84
CA ASP A 11 -28.89 -3.46 -17.96
C ASP A 11 -28.41 -3.67 -16.51
N ALA A 12 -28.40 -4.89 -16.01
CA ALA A 12 -27.93 -5.21 -14.66
C ALA A 12 -26.41 -5.01 -14.52
N LEU A 13 -25.61 -5.35 -15.54
CA LEU A 13 -24.17 -5.11 -15.55
C LEU A 13 -23.85 -3.63 -15.61
N LEU A 14 -24.57 -2.89 -16.48
CA LEU A 14 -24.42 -1.43 -16.61
C LEU A 14 -24.84 -0.73 -15.31
N ALA A 15 -25.96 -1.11 -14.69
CA ALA A 15 -26.38 -0.55 -13.41
C ALA A 15 -25.35 -0.79 -12.30
N ALA A 16 -24.81 -2.00 -12.22
CA ALA A 16 -23.80 -2.35 -11.20
C ALA A 16 -22.47 -1.63 -11.39
N PHE A 17 -22.16 -1.15 -12.59
CA PHE A 17 -21.01 -0.31 -12.87
C PHE A 17 -21.33 1.18 -12.67
N PHE A 18 -22.36 1.70 -13.35
CA PHE A 18 -22.60 3.13 -13.42
C PHE A 18 -23.24 3.72 -12.17
N ILE A 19 -24.05 2.97 -11.39
CA ILE A 19 -24.63 3.50 -10.15
C ILE A 19 -23.56 3.80 -9.10
N PRO A 20 -22.61 2.89 -8.77
CA PRO A 20 -21.50 3.24 -7.87
C PRO A 20 -20.65 4.39 -8.39
N VAL A 21 -20.33 4.44 -9.69
CA VAL A 21 -19.59 5.54 -10.31
C VAL A 21 -20.35 6.86 -10.13
N ALA A 22 -21.64 6.90 -10.43
CA ALA A 22 -22.45 8.11 -10.27
C ALA A 22 -22.53 8.58 -8.81
N ILE A 23 -22.67 7.66 -7.86
CA ILE A 23 -22.65 7.96 -6.42
C ILE A 23 -21.32 8.60 -6.02
N MET A 24 -20.19 8.03 -6.44
CA MET A 24 -18.87 8.60 -6.15
C MET A 24 -18.72 10.00 -6.75
N ILE A 25 -19.16 10.20 -8.01
CA ILE A 25 -19.11 11.53 -8.64
C ILE A 25 -20.01 12.54 -7.90
N LEU A 26 -21.23 12.16 -7.49
CA LEU A 26 -22.09 13.04 -6.70
C LEU A 26 -21.43 13.47 -5.37
N ILE A 27 -20.75 12.54 -4.69
CA ILE A 27 -19.98 12.85 -3.47
C ILE A 27 -18.81 13.77 -3.80
N PHE A 28 -18.12 13.58 -4.92
CA PHE A 28 -17.04 14.45 -5.37
C PHE A 28 -17.52 15.88 -5.66
N VAL A 29 -18.70 16.03 -6.27
CA VAL A 29 -19.35 17.34 -6.45
C VAL A 29 -19.61 18.00 -5.08
N GLN A 30 -20.19 17.26 -4.11
CA GLN A 30 -20.46 17.77 -2.78
C GLN A 30 -19.19 18.16 -2.02
N ARG A 31 -18.11 17.39 -2.16
CA ARG A 31 -16.83 17.60 -1.50
C ARG A 31 -15.89 18.54 -2.26
N GLN A 32 -16.35 19.11 -3.36
CA GLN A 32 -15.56 20.01 -4.22
C GLN A 32 -14.23 19.42 -4.68
N ILE A 33 -14.22 18.10 -4.98
CA ILE A 33 -13.05 17.43 -5.56
C ILE A 33 -12.91 17.82 -7.03
N PHE A 34 -11.71 18.14 -7.48
CA PHE A 34 -11.44 18.52 -8.87
C PHE A 34 -12.06 17.53 -9.90
N PRO A 35 -12.76 18.00 -10.96
CA PRO A 35 -12.87 19.39 -11.47
C PRO A 35 -14.00 20.23 -10.83
N PHE A 36 -14.70 19.75 -9.82
CA PHE A 36 -15.85 20.44 -9.21
C PHE A 36 -15.45 21.49 -8.16
N GLY A 37 -14.17 21.54 -7.80
CA GLY A 37 -13.55 22.49 -6.90
C GLY A 37 -12.04 22.24 -6.82
N ASP A 38 -11.38 22.76 -5.78
CA ASP A 38 -9.92 22.66 -5.62
C ASP A 38 -9.49 21.70 -4.49
N ASN A 39 -10.33 20.74 -4.19
CA ASN A 39 -9.98 19.64 -3.28
C ASN A 39 -9.49 18.41 -4.06
N SER A 40 -8.72 17.55 -3.40
CA SER A 40 -8.31 16.25 -3.90
C SER A 40 -8.66 15.12 -2.93
N PHE A 41 -8.82 13.91 -3.48
CA PHE A 41 -9.06 12.68 -2.73
C PHE A 41 -7.71 12.02 -2.38
N LEU A 42 -6.86 12.73 -1.64
CA LEU A 42 -5.62 12.21 -1.11
C LEU A 42 -5.80 11.87 0.38
N ARG A 43 -5.78 10.59 0.71
CA ARG A 43 -5.97 10.11 2.08
C ARG A 43 -4.75 9.32 2.55
N THR A 44 -4.25 9.61 3.75
CA THR A 44 -3.15 8.85 4.41
C THR A 44 -1.99 8.54 3.45
N ASP A 45 -1.66 7.27 3.21
CA ASP A 45 -0.55 6.85 2.35
C ASP A 45 -0.72 7.26 0.89
N MET A 46 -1.94 7.57 0.43
CA MET A 46 -2.15 8.12 -0.89
C MET A 46 -1.50 9.49 -1.06
N TYR A 47 -1.49 10.31 0.01
CA TYR A 47 -0.79 11.58 0.09
C TYR A 47 0.72 11.38 0.18
N HIS A 48 1.19 10.49 1.07
CA HIS A 48 2.59 10.38 1.44
C HIS A 48 3.41 9.48 0.51
N GLN A 49 2.78 8.45 -0.10
CA GLN A 49 3.47 7.41 -0.86
C GLN A 49 2.93 7.28 -2.29
N TYR A 50 1.60 7.06 -2.46
CA TYR A 50 1.09 6.62 -3.77
C TYR A 50 1.18 7.72 -4.82
N ALA A 51 0.84 8.97 -4.49
CA ALA A 51 0.96 10.06 -5.45
C ALA A 51 2.41 10.29 -5.89
N PRO A 52 3.43 10.33 -4.99
CA PRO A 52 4.84 10.32 -5.37
C PRO A 52 5.24 9.14 -6.27
N PHE A 53 4.88 7.91 -5.89
CA PHE A 53 5.28 6.73 -6.67
C PHE A 53 4.61 6.66 -8.05
N PHE A 54 3.37 7.14 -8.19
CA PHE A 54 2.72 7.30 -9.48
C PHE A 54 3.37 8.39 -10.34
N SER A 55 3.84 9.48 -9.74
CA SER A 55 4.62 10.52 -10.43
C SER A 55 5.92 9.96 -10.99
N GLU A 56 6.68 9.25 -10.16
CA GLU A 56 7.93 8.59 -10.57
C GLU A 56 7.69 7.52 -11.64
N PHE A 57 6.67 6.71 -11.51
CA PHE A 57 6.30 5.70 -12.51
C PHE A 57 5.96 6.35 -13.85
N GLN A 58 5.16 7.42 -13.85
CA GLN A 58 4.85 8.17 -15.05
C GLN A 58 6.11 8.76 -15.69
N TYR A 59 6.98 9.35 -14.88
CA TYR A 59 8.23 9.94 -15.34
C TYR A 59 9.10 8.91 -16.05
N LYS A 60 9.32 7.75 -15.42
CA LYS A 60 10.09 6.64 -16.01
C LYS A 60 9.49 6.15 -17.32
N LEU A 61 8.16 5.96 -17.39
CA LEU A 61 7.50 5.52 -18.61
C LEU A 61 7.64 6.53 -19.76
N LYS A 62 7.48 7.83 -19.47
CA LYS A 62 7.59 8.88 -20.49
C LYS A 62 9.00 9.11 -21.02
N HIS A 63 10.01 8.89 -20.18
CA HIS A 63 11.42 9.06 -20.55
C HIS A 63 12.13 7.77 -20.94
N GLY A 64 11.41 6.64 -21.00
CA GLY A 64 11.99 5.34 -21.36
C GLY A 64 13.02 4.81 -20.36
N GLN A 65 12.92 5.24 -19.09
CA GLN A 65 13.82 4.81 -18.03
C GLN A 65 13.50 3.39 -17.54
N SER A 66 14.49 2.73 -16.96
CA SER A 66 14.32 1.39 -16.38
C SER A 66 13.37 1.38 -15.19
N LEU A 67 12.46 0.39 -15.13
CA LEU A 67 11.59 0.13 -13.96
C LEU A 67 12.28 -0.79 -12.92
N LEU A 68 13.60 -1.01 -13.01
CA LEU A 68 14.29 -1.90 -12.09
C LEU A 68 14.86 -1.17 -10.87
N TYR A 69 15.31 0.09 -11.05
CA TYR A 69 15.89 0.89 -9.98
C TYR A 69 15.50 2.36 -10.11
N SER A 70 15.46 3.10 -9.00
CA SER A 70 15.25 4.55 -9.00
C SER A 70 16.16 5.24 -7.99
N TRP A 71 16.77 6.34 -8.41
CA TRP A 71 17.55 7.26 -7.57
C TRP A 71 16.69 8.34 -6.92
N ASP A 72 15.47 8.58 -7.42
CA ASP A 72 14.56 9.63 -6.96
C ASP A 72 13.81 9.24 -5.66
N ILE A 73 14.10 8.05 -5.13
CA ILE A 73 13.43 7.50 -3.95
C ILE A 73 14.49 6.98 -2.98
N GLY A 74 14.52 7.52 -1.77
CA GLY A 74 15.50 7.13 -0.78
C GLY A 74 16.92 7.35 -1.32
N MET A 75 17.91 6.68 -0.78
CA MET A 75 19.28 6.72 -1.30
C MET A 75 19.47 5.93 -2.61
N GLY A 76 18.37 5.55 -3.25
CA GLY A 76 18.28 4.62 -4.36
C GLY A 76 17.61 3.31 -3.93
N VAL A 77 16.57 2.90 -4.66
CA VAL A 77 15.75 1.74 -4.31
C VAL A 77 15.59 0.76 -5.47
N ASN A 78 15.39 -0.51 -5.11
CA ASN A 78 14.89 -1.52 -6.01
C ASN A 78 13.46 -1.15 -6.43
N PHE A 79 13.32 -0.43 -7.56
CA PHE A 79 12.03 0.05 -8.03
C PHE A 79 11.11 -1.09 -8.49
N SER A 80 11.66 -2.25 -8.86
CA SER A 80 10.84 -3.42 -9.21
C SER A 80 10.08 -3.98 -8.01
N ALA A 81 10.65 -3.91 -6.81
CA ALA A 81 9.97 -4.30 -5.58
C ALA A 81 8.88 -3.28 -5.20
N LEU A 82 9.18 -1.98 -5.27
CA LEU A 82 8.19 -0.93 -5.10
C LEU A 82 7.05 -1.04 -6.12
N TYR A 83 7.38 -1.30 -7.40
CA TYR A 83 6.40 -1.55 -8.46
C TYR A 83 5.51 -2.75 -8.13
N ALA A 84 6.07 -3.85 -7.67
CA ALA A 84 5.33 -5.07 -7.33
C ALA A 84 4.26 -4.83 -6.26
N TYR A 85 4.55 -4.01 -5.27
CA TYR A 85 3.61 -3.70 -4.19
C TYR A 85 2.60 -2.61 -4.55
N TYR A 86 3.04 -1.48 -5.16
CA TYR A 86 2.22 -0.27 -5.31
C TYR A 86 1.65 -0.08 -6.72
N LEU A 87 2.33 -0.53 -7.79
CA LEU A 87 2.12 -0.04 -9.15
C LEU A 87 1.76 -1.10 -10.18
N ALA A 88 1.85 -2.39 -9.83
CA ALA A 88 1.80 -3.50 -10.77
C ALA A 88 0.41 -3.77 -11.42
N SER A 89 -0.63 -3.00 -11.09
CA SER A 89 -1.90 -3.08 -11.78
C SER A 89 -1.75 -2.77 -13.28
N PRO A 90 -2.27 -3.61 -14.17
CA PRO A 90 -2.24 -3.33 -15.62
C PRO A 90 -2.91 -1.99 -15.99
N LEU A 91 -3.93 -1.57 -15.23
CA LEU A 91 -4.63 -0.30 -15.46
C LEU A 91 -3.76 0.92 -15.13
N ASN A 92 -2.77 0.78 -14.26
CA ASN A 92 -1.88 1.88 -13.90
C ASN A 92 -0.98 2.32 -15.06
N TRP A 93 -0.70 1.45 -16.04
CA TRP A 93 0.07 1.81 -17.25
C TRP A 93 -0.61 2.89 -18.09
N LEU A 94 -1.93 3.08 -17.96
CA LEU A 94 -2.65 4.16 -18.63
C LEU A 94 -2.17 5.55 -18.19
N ILE A 95 -1.42 5.66 -17.10
CA ILE A 95 -0.85 6.92 -16.62
C ILE A 95 0.11 7.56 -17.63
N VAL A 96 0.70 6.79 -18.53
CA VAL A 96 1.58 7.31 -19.60
C VAL A 96 0.88 8.35 -20.47
N PHE A 97 -0.44 8.21 -20.66
CA PHE A 97 -1.26 9.15 -21.45
C PHE A 97 -1.73 10.36 -20.63
N CYS A 98 -1.53 10.34 -19.31
CA CYS A 98 -1.97 11.42 -18.43
C CYS A 98 -0.96 12.58 -18.46
N PRO A 99 -1.39 13.86 -18.49
CA PRO A 99 -0.52 15.00 -18.23
C PRO A 99 0.09 14.95 -16.81
N LYS A 100 1.35 15.38 -16.63
CA LYS A 100 2.04 15.34 -15.33
C LYS A 100 1.25 16.04 -14.22
N PHE A 101 0.61 17.16 -14.53
CA PHE A 101 -0.15 17.95 -13.56
C PHE A 101 -1.50 17.29 -13.13
N LEU A 102 -1.90 16.16 -13.74
CA LEU A 102 -3.14 15.43 -13.44
C LEU A 102 -2.88 14.03 -12.82
N VAL A 103 -1.70 13.75 -12.30
CA VAL A 103 -1.37 12.44 -11.69
C VAL A 103 -2.31 12.10 -10.53
N ILE A 104 -2.63 13.06 -9.67
CA ILE A 104 -3.54 12.89 -8.53
C ILE A 104 -4.96 12.56 -9.04
N GLU A 105 -5.41 13.30 -10.05
CA GLU A 105 -6.73 13.12 -10.67
C GLU A 105 -6.82 11.77 -11.37
N PHE A 106 -5.78 11.33 -12.06
CA PHE A 106 -5.71 10.00 -12.64
C PHE A 106 -5.95 8.92 -11.60
N MET A 107 -5.24 8.97 -10.47
CA MET A 107 -5.43 8.02 -9.36
C MET A 107 -6.85 8.06 -8.82
N THR A 108 -7.37 9.26 -8.54
CA THR A 108 -8.70 9.49 -8.00
C THR A 108 -9.80 8.88 -8.89
N TYR A 109 -9.77 9.17 -10.19
CA TYR A 109 -10.77 8.64 -11.14
C TYR A 109 -10.56 7.17 -11.48
N MET A 110 -9.32 6.68 -11.43
CA MET A 110 -9.04 5.25 -11.54
C MET A 110 -9.66 4.45 -10.37
N ILE A 111 -9.63 5.00 -9.16
CA ILE A 111 -10.34 4.41 -8.01
C ILE A 111 -11.85 4.32 -8.28
N VAL A 112 -12.47 5.38 -8.81
CA VAL A 112 -13.89 5.40 -9.16
C VAL A 112 -14.22 4.32 -10.21
N VAL A 113 -13.39 4.19 -11.24
CA VAL A 113 -13.55 3.15 -12.27
C VAL A 113 -13.42 1.75 -11.64
N LYS A 114 -12.43 1.53 -10.79
CA LYS A 114 -12.22 0.24 -10.10
C LYS A 114 -13.39 -0.12 -9.16
N ILE A 115 -13.99 0.86 -8.48
CA ILE A 115 -15.21 0.68 -7.69
C ILE A 115 -16.36 0.18 -8.60
N GLY A 116 -16.60 0.82 -9.75
CA GLY A 116 -17.58 0.38 -10.73
C GLY A 116 -17.31 -1.04 -11.25
N LEU A 117 -16.05 -1.34 -11.58
CA LEU A 117 -15.63 -2.68 -12.05
C LEU A 117 -15.84 -3.76 -10.99
N SER A 118 -15.70 -3.47 -9.70
CA SER A 118 -15.95 -4.45 -8.62
C SER A 118 -17.43 -4.83 -8.55
N GLY A 119 -18.33 -3.85 -8.71
CA GLY A 119 -19.78 -4.09 -8.80
C GLY A 119 -20.17 -4.92 -10.03
N LEU A 120 -19.60 -4.59 -11.18
CA LEU A 120 -19.79 -5.33 -12.43
C LEU A 120 -19.30 -6.78 -12.28
N ALA A 121 -18.11 -7.02 -11.72
CA ALA A 121 -17.54 -8.35 -11.55
C ALA A 121 -18.38 -9.23 -10.62
N MET A 122 -18.86 -8.69 -9.50
CA MET A 122 -19.76 -9.40 -8.58
C MET A 122 -21.09 -9.72 -9.25
N THR A 123 -21.69 -8.78 -9.96
CA THR A 123 -22.94 -8.99 -10.72
C THR A 123 -22.76 -10.08 -11.78
N TYR A 124 -21.67 -10.04 -12.53
CA TYR A 124 -21.35 -11.06 -13.53
C TYR A 124 -21.20 -12.44 -12.90
N TYR A 125 -20.52 -12.54 -11.77
CA TYR A 125 -20.42 -13.79 -11.01
C TYR A 125 -21.79 -14.36 -10.65
N LEU A 126 -22.66 -13.55 -10.04
CA LEU A 126 -24.00 -13.97 -9.60
C LEU A 126 -24.90 -14.41 -10.77
N GLN A 127 -24.84 -13.71 -11.91
CA GLN A 127 -25.55 -14.09 -13.12
C GLN A 127 -25.07 -15.44 -13.68
N LYS A 128 -23.75 -15.66 -13.69
CA LYS A 128 -23.17 -16.92 -14.19
C LYS A 128 -23.43 -18.09 -13.25
N TYR A 129 -23.44 -17.84 -11.95
CA TYR A 129 -23.78 -18.85 -10.94
C TYR A 129 -25.24 -19.28 -11.02
N SER A 130 -26.18 -18.33 -11.00
CA SER A 130 -27.64 -18.60 -11.01
C SER A 130 -28.20 -18.97 -12.38
N LYS A 131 -27.47 -18.70 -13.44
CA LYS A 131 -27.95 -18.75 -14.85
C LYS A 131 -29.18 -17.85 -15.09
N LYS A 132 -29.34 -16.79 -14.29
CA LYS A 132 -30.44 -15.83 -14.40
C LYS A 132 -29.87 -14.45 -14.71
N GLU A 133 -30.55 -13.73 -15.58
CA GLU A 133 -30.11 -12.43 -16.14
C GLU A 133 -31.04 -11.32 -15.66
N GLY A 134 -31.18 -11.15 -14.34
CA GLY A 134 -32.10 -10.16 -13.77
C GLY A 134 -31.42 -9.02 -13.04
N MET A 135 -32.08 -7.87 -12.98
CA MET A 135 -31.61 -6.66 -12.28
C MET A 135 -31.32 -6.89 -10.78
N GLY A 136 -31.95 -7.87 -10.15
CA GLY A 136 -31.70 -8.23 -8.77
C GLY A 136 -30.25 -8.65 -8.47
N THR A 137 -29.48 -9.07 -9.47
CA THR A 137 -28.04 -9.33 -9.30
C THR A 137 -27.25 -8.05 -9.10
N ALA A 138 -27.68 -6.94 -9.70
CA ALA A 138 -27.03 -5.63 -9.58
C ALA A 138 -27.08 -5.08 -8.15
N PHE A 139 -28.15 -5.37 -7.37
CA PHE A 139 -28.25 -4.90 -5.97
C PHE A 139 -27.08 -5.39 -5.13
N PHE A 140 -26.71 -6.65 -5.29
CA PHE A 140 -25.60 -7.27 -4.57
C PHE A 140 -24.25 -6.80 -5.12
N GLY A 141 -24.14 -6.52 -6.44
CA GLY A 141 -22.99 -5.89 -7.04
C GLY A 141 -22.74 -4.47 -6.52
N ILE A 142 -23.78 -3.66 -6.41
CA ILE A 142 -23.70 -2.30 -5.84
C ILE A 142 -23.29 -2.35 -4.36
N GLY A 143 -23.89 -3.29 -3.58
CA GLY A 143 -23.51 -3.51 -2.18
C GLY A 143 -22.07 -3.96 -2.00
N TYR A 144 -21.50 -4.71 -2.94
CA TYR A 144 -20.09 -5.08 -2.97
C TYR A 144 -19.20 -3.88 -3.30
N ALA A 145 -19.55 -3.10 -4.32
CA ALA A 145 -18.80 -1.95 -4.80
C ALA A 145 -18.72 -0.79 -3.79
N LEU A 146 -19.76 -0.59 -2.98
CA LEU A 146 -19.87 0.49 -2.00
C LEU A 146 -19.91 -0.04 -0.56
N SER A 147 -19.25 -1.19 -0.34
CA SER A 147 -19.16 -1.81 0.98
C SER A 147 -18.31 -0.99 1.96
N GLY A 148 -18.41 -1.31 3.26
CA GLY A 148 -17.56 -0.73 4.31
C GLY A 148 -16.08 -0.96 4.07
N TYR A 149 -15.70 -2.09 3.46
CA TYR A 149 -14.33 -2.31 2.99
C TYR A 149 -13.89 -1.25 1.97
N MET A 150 -14.72 -0.99 0.97
CA MET A 150 -14.43 0.02 -0.04
C MET A 150 -14.44 1.45 0.55
N ALA A 151 -15.34 1.72 1.49
CA ALA A 151 -15.38 2.99 2.20
C ALA A 151 -14.10 3.24 3.00
N ALA A 152 -13.57 2.21 3.68
CA ALA A 152 -12.34 2.30 4.46
C ALA A 152 -11.08 2.32 3.61
N TYR A 153 -11.02 1.50 2.54
CA TYR A 153 -9.77 1.10 1.88
C TYR A 153 -9.69 1.40 0.39
N SER A 154 -10.68 2.05 -0.25
CA SER A 154 -10.64 2.34 -1.69
C SER A 154 -9.48 3.24 -2.11
N TRP A 155 -8.95 4.05 -1.20
CA TRP A 155 -7.76 4.85 -1.44
C TRP A 155 -6.49 4.01 -1.61
N ASN A 156 -6.45 2.73 -1.16
CA ASN A 156 -5.41 1.77 -1.50
C ASN A 156 -5.63 1.25 -2.92
N ILE A 157 -5.36 2.09 -3.91
CA ILE A 157 -5.63 1.85 -5.33
C ILE A 157 -5.09 0.50 -5.83
N MET A 158 -3.96 0.03 -5.28
CA MET A 158 -3.32 -1.23 -5.64
C MET A 158 -4.05 -2.48 -5.12
N TRP A 159 -4.94 -2.36 -4.11
CA TRP A 159 -5.71 -3.50 -3.61
C TRP A 159 -6.95 -3.78 -4.47
N LEU A 160 -7.47 -2.78 -5.16
CA LEU A 160 -8.78 -2.81 -5.82
C LEU A 160 -8.86 -3.83 -6.95
N ASP A 161 -7.76 -4.09 -7.66
CA ASP A 161 -7.72 -5.13 -8.70
C ASP A 161 -8.02 -6.52 -8.12
N CYS A 162 -7.50 -6.83 -6.94
CA CYS A 162 -7.76 -8.08 -6.24
C CYS A 162 -9.24 -8.20 -5.83
N ILE A 163 -9.86 -7.09 -5.41
CA ILE A 163 -11.28 -7.04 -5.06
C ILE A 163 -12.15 -7.27 -6.32
N ILE A 164 -11.80 -6.66 -7.45
CA ILE A 164 -12.47 -6.88 -8.74
C ILE A 164 -12.34 -8.35 -9.16
N LEU A 165 -11.16 -8.94 -9.00
CA LEU A 165 -10.86 -10.27 -9.50
C LEU A 165 -11.41 -11.41 -8.60
N LEU A 166 -11.64 -11.18 -7.30
CA LEU A 166 -12.13 -12.22 -6.38
C LEU A 166 -13.40 -12.93 -6.88
N PRO A 167 -14.49 -12.25 -7.29
CA PRO A 167 -15.69 -12.94 -7.83
C PRO A 167 -15.38 -13.75 -9.10
N LEU A 168 -14.46 -13.28 -9.94
CA LEU A 168 -14.06 -13.97 -11.16
C LEU A 168 -13.18 -15.19 -10.88
N ILE A 169 -12.29 -15.09 -9.89
CA ILE A 169 -11.49 -16.22 -9.41
C ILE A 169 -12.39 -17.31 -8.80
N ALA A 170 -13.37 -16.94 -7.96
CA ALA A 170 -14.33 -17.85 -7.39
C ALA A 170 -15.13 -18.58 -8.48
N LEU A 171 -15.64 -17.85 -9.49
CA LEU A 171 -16.31 -18.43 -10.65
C LEU A 171 -15.39 -19.39 -11.43
N GLY A 172 -14.12 -19.02 -11.58
CA GLY A 172 -13.11 -19.85 -12.23
C GLY A 172 -12.88 -21.16 -11.49
N LEU A 173 -12.76 -21.12 -10.16
CA LEU A 173 -12.59 -22.29 -9.30
C LEU A 173 -13.83 -23.19 -9.32
N GLU A 174 -15.03 -22.63 -9.28
CA GLU A 174 -16.27 -23.38 -9.44
C GLU A 174 -16.33 -24.13 -10.79
N ARG A 175 -15.89 -23.49 -11.87
CA ARG A 175 -15.77 -24.11 -13.20
C ARG A 175 -14.72 -25.21 -13.24
N LEU A 176 -13.62 -25.02 -12.55
CA LEU A 176 -12.57 -26.03 -12.43
C LEU A 176 -13.11 -27.28 -11.71
N VAL A 177 -13.69 -27.11 -10.53
CA VAL A 177 -14.20 -28.20 -9.70
C VAL A 177 -15.38 -28.93 -10.37
N ASN A 178 -16.33 -28.17 -10.96
CA ASN A 178 -17.57 -28.78 -11.50
C ASN A 178 -17.45 -29.18 -12.97
N LYS A 179 -16.58 -28.53 -13.77
CA LYS A 179 -16.52 -28.71 -15.23
C LYS A 179 -15.11 -29.03 -15.74
N LYS A 180 -14.11 -29.16 -14.86
CA LYS A 180 -12.68 -29.38 -15.20
C LYS A 180 -12.11 -28.32 -16.15
N LYS A 181 -12.61 -27.04 -16.09
CA LYS A 181 -12.19 -25.90 -16.90
C LYS A 181 -11.46 -24.88 -16.04
N GLY A 182 -10.11 -24.93 -16.00
CA GLY A 182 -9.28 -24.14 -15.10
C GLY A 182 -8.70 -22.84 -15.67
N LEU A 183 -8.81 -22.54 -16.97
CA LEU A 183 -8.19 -21.38 -17.60
C LEU A 183 -8.57 -20.06 -16.96
N MET A 184 -9.88 -19.82 -16.73
CA MET A 184 -10.35 -18.58 -16.10
C MET A 184 -9.79 -18.43 -14.68
N TYR A 185 -9.75 -19.54 -13.94
CA TYR A 185 -9.18 -19.57 -12.59
C TYR A 185 -7.70 -19.14 -12.59
N ALA A 186 -6.88 -19.80 -13.43
CA ALA A 186 -5.46 -19.52 -13.48
C ALA A 186 -5.15 -18.08 -13.95
N ILE A 187 -5.86 -17.59 -14.98
CA ILE A 187 -5.64 -16.22 -15.49
C ILE A 187 -6.06 -15.18 -14.46
N CYS A 188 -7.27 -15.29 -13.88
CA CYS A 188 -7.74 -14.28 -12.93
C CYS A 188 -6.91 -14.29 -11.64
N LEU A 189 -6.52 -15.46 -11.13
CA LEU A 189 -5.66 -15.55 -9.95
C LEU A 189 -4.25 -15.04 -10.25
N GLY A 190 -3.66 -15.38 -11.42
CA GLY A 190 -2.37 -14.86 -11.83
C GLY A 190 -2.37 -13.33 -11.97
N LEU A 191 -3.41 -12.75 -12.58
CA LEU A 191 -3.56 -11.29 -12.64
C LEU A 191 -3.71 -10.66 -11.25
N SER A 192 -4.43 -11.32 -10.33
CA SER A 192 -4.55 -10.84 -8.95
C SER A 192 -3.19 -10.81 -8.24
N ILE A 193 -2.41 -11.91 -8.31
CA ILE A 193 -1.08 -12.00 -7.71
C ILE A 193 -0.14 -10.96 -8.32
N THR A 194 -0.18 -10.78 -9.65
CA THR A 194 0.62 -9.75 -10.34
C THR A 194 0.26 -8.34 -9.87
N SER A 195 -1.04 -8.03 -9.73
CA SER A 195 -1.50 -6.68 -9.38
C SER A 195 -1.19 -6.30 -7.93
N ASN A 196 -1.34 -7.22 -7.00
CA ASN A 196 -0.92 -7.07 -5.60
C ASN A 196 -0.79 -8.43 -4.92
N TYR A 197 0.42 -8.86 -4.66
CA TYR A 197 0.70 -10.16 -4.03
C TYR A 197 0.17 -10.25 -2.61
N TYR A 198 0.21 -9.16 -1.84
CA TYR A 198 -0.17 -9.14 -0.43
C TYR A 198 -1.67 -9.44 -0.21
N ILE A 199 -2.56 -8.78 -0.93
CA ILE A 199 -4.01 -9.09 -0.88
C ILE A 199 -4.29 -10.46 -1.51
N SER A 200 -3.53 -10.85 -2.53
CA SER A 200 -3.70 -12.15 -3.18
C SER A 200 -3.30 -13.33 -2.29
N ILE A 201 -2.38 -13.18 -1.32
CA ILE A 201 -2.12 -14.21 -0.29
C ILE A 201 -3.41 -14.52 0.49
N MET A 202 -4.16 -13.50 0.90
CA MET A 202 -5.45 -13.68 1.58
C MET A 202 -6.47 -14.42 0.69
N ILE A 203 -6.51 -14.08 -0.60
CA ILE A 203 -7.33 -14.80 -1.58
C ILE A 203 -6.86 -16.25 -1.70
N CYS A 204 -5.56 -16.52 -1.83
CA CYS A 204 -5.03 -17.88 -1.92
C CYS A 204 -5.39 -18.75 -0.69
N MET A 205 -5.28 -18.19 0.52
CA MET A 205 -5.72 -18.87 1.73
C MET A 205 -7.23 -19.16 1.71
N PHE A 206 -8.05 -18.18 1.32
CA PHE A 206 -9.48 -18.38 1.14
C PHE A 206 -9.79 -19.49 0.12
N LEU A 207 -9.08 -19.54 -1.00
CA LEU A 207 -9.33 -20.53 -2.06
C LEU A 207 -9.11 -21.97 -1.61
N ILE A 208 -8.25 -22.23 -0.63
CA ILE A 208 -8.08 -23.56 -0.02
C ILE A 208 -9.39 -23.99 0.68
N PHE A 209 -9.92 -23.11 1.54
CA PHE A 209 -11.19 -23.37 2.23
C PHE A 209 -12.36 -23.47 1.24
N TYR A 210 -12.38 -22.58 0.25
CA TYR A 210 -13.43 -22.54 -0.76
C TYR A 210 -13.39 -23.78 -1.67
N PHE A 211 -12.21 -24.27 -2.03
CA PHE A 211 -12.05 -25.52 -2.77
C PHE A 211 -12.63 -26.72 -2.00
N VAL A 212 -12.32 -26.83 -0.70
CA VAL A 212 -12.89 -27.87 0.17
C VAL A 212 -14.43 -27.74 0.22
N ALA A 213 -14.94 -26.53 0.41
CA ALA A 213 -16.37 -26.24 0.40
C ALA A 213 -17.04 -26.69 -0.90
N LEU A 214 -16.44 -26.41 -2.06
CA LEU A 214 -16.94 -26.82 -3.36
C LEU A 214 -16.91 -28.34 -3.56
N LEU A 215 -15.87 -29.04 -3.08
CA LEU A 215 -15.82 -30.52 -3.09
C LEU A 215 -16.93 -31.12 -2.21
N VAL A 216 -17.12 -30.56 -1.01
CA VAL A 216 -18.23 -30.95 -0.13
C VAL A 216 -19.56 -30.74 -0.84
N MET A 217 -19.79 -29.55 -1.44
CA MET A 217 -21.04 -29.23 -2.15
C MET A 217 -21.33 -30.17 -3.35
N ARG A 218 -20.33 -30.38 -4.19
CA ARG A 218 -20.41 -31.26 -5.35
C ARG A 218 -20.66 -32.73 -4.94
N GLY A 219 -20.06 -33.18 -3.86
CA GLY A 219 -19.90 -34.55 -3.49
C GLY A 219 -18.76 -35.23 -4.24
N VAL A 220 -17.95 -35.98 -3.50
CA VAL A 220 -16.84 -36.79 -4.02
C VAL A 220 -17.32 -38.20 -4.33
N THR A 221 -17.17 -38.65 -5.58
CA THR A 221 -17.69 -39.94 -6.02
C THR A 221 -16.75 -41.11 -5.76
N SER A 222 -15.45 -40.87 -5.69
CA SER A 222 -14.40 -41.85 -5.42
C SER A 222 -13.10 -41.21 -4.96
N LYS A 223 -12.18 -42.01 -4.37
CA LYS A 223 -10.82 -41.56 -4.04
C LYS A 223 -10.09 -40.99 -5.28
N LYS A 224 -10.25 -41.63 -6.46
CA LYS A 224 -9.67 -41.16 -7.72
C LYS A 224 -10.21 -39.78 -8.11
N ASP A 225 -11.52 -39.53 -7.98
CA ASP A 225 -12.14 -38.23 -8.27
C ASP A 225 -11.59 -37.13 -7.35
N PHE A 226 -11.40 -37.45 -6.06
CA PHE A 226 -10.77 -36.55 -5.10
C PHE A 226 -9.34 -36.19 -5.53
N PHE A 227 -8.50 -37.18 -5.79
CA PHE A 227 -7.10 -36.94 -6.21
C PHE A 227 -7.00 -36.13 -7.51
N ILE A 228 -7.85 -36.42 -8.50
CA ILE A 228 -7.88 -35.65 -9.74
C ILE A 228 -8.26 -34.19 -9.47
N ALA A 229 -9.24 -33.92 -8.60
CA ALA A 229 -9.65 -32.56 -8.26
C ALA A 229 -8.53 -31.80 -7.54
N VAL A 230 -7.82 -32.44 -6.59
CA VAL A 230 -6.67 -31.85 -5.89
C VAL A 230 -5.52 -31.55 -6.85
N LEU A 231 -5.18 -32.49 -7.75
CA LEU A 231 -4.13 -32.30 -8.75
C LEU A 231 -4.48 -31.16 -9.71
N GLN A 232 -5.74 -31.06 -10.15
CA GLN A 232 -6.18 -29.98 -11.02
C GLN A 232 -6.13 -28.62 -10.29
N PHE A 233 -6.58 -28.56 -9.05
CA PHE A 233 -6.50 -27.35 -8.23
C PHE A 233 -5.04 -26.93 -8.06
N GLY A 234 -4.15 -27.82 -7.65
CA GLY A 234 -2.72 -27.55 -7.50
C GLY A 234 -2.06 -27.09 -8.81
N PHE A 235 -2.32 -27.80 -9.91
CA PHE A 235 -1.74 -27.48 -11.22
C PHE A 235 -2.13 -26.08 -11.71
N PHE A 236 -3.42 -25.73 -11.68
CA PHE A 236 -3.87 -24.42 -12.14
C PHE A 236 -3.50 -23.30 -11.15
N SER A 237 -3.37 -23.59 -9.86
CA SER A 237 -2.84 -22.65 -8.86
C SER A 237 -1.35 -22.37 -9.08
N LEU A 238 -0.55 -23.40 -9.36
CA LEU A 238 0.87 -23.25 -9.72
C LEU A 238 1.04 -22.48 -11.05
N LEU A 239 0.19 -22.72 -12.04
CA LEU A 239 0.20 -21.90 -13.26
C LEU A 239 -0.14 -20.44 -12.98
N ALA A 240 -1.09 -20.15 -12.09
CA ALA A 240 -1.41 -18.78 -11.68
C ALA A 240 -0.21 -18.09 -11.01
N GLY A 241 0.45 -18.77 -10.06
CA GLY A 241 1.70 -18.29 -9.46
C GLY A 241 2.82 -18.14 -10.49
N GLY A 242 2.91 -19.06 -11.45
CA GLY A 242 3.87 -19.00 -12.54
C GLY A 242 3.69 -17.80 -13.46
N ILE A 243 2.46 -17.42 -13.82
CA ILE A 243 2.19 -16.20 -14.64
C ILE A 243 2.78 -14.96 -13.96
N SER A 244 2.67 -14.86 -12.64
CA SER A 244 3.13 -13.72 -11.86
C SER A 244 4.60 -13.79 -11.44
N ALA A 245 5.32 -14.87 -11.77
CA ALA A 245 6.67 -15.12 -11.26
C ALA A 245 7.68 -14.02 -11.62
N MET A 246 7.51 -13.36 -12.77
CA MET A 246 8.34 -12.23 -13.18
C MET A 246 8.30 -11.05 -12.21
N VAL A 247 7.15 -10.83 -11.56
CA VAL A 247 6.96 -9.77 -10.55
C VAL A 247 7.19 -10.34 -9.14
N LEU A 248 6.67 -11.54 -8.88
CA LEU A 248 6.66 -12.14 -7.54
C LEU A 248 8.04 -12.61 -7.07
N LEU A 249 8.88 -13.21 -7.94
CA LEU A 249 10.18 -13.71 -7.50
C LEU A 249 11.14 -12.61 -7.07
N PRO A 250 11.33 -11.51 -7.83
CA PRO A 250 12.13 -10.39 -7.35
C PRO A 250 11.63 -9.82 -6.02
N GLU A 251 10.31 -9.75 -5.83
CA GLU A 251 9.71 -9.26 -4.59
C GLU A 251 10.00 -10.17 -3.39
N ILE A 252 9.92 -11.50 -3.55
CA ILE A 252 10.25 -12.44 -2.47
C ILE A 252 11.69 -12.25 -1.99
N PHE A 253 12.64 -11.96 -2.89
CA PHE A 253 14.01 -11.67 -2.49
C PHE A 253 14.13 -10.30 -1.81
N ALA A 254 13.45 -9.27 -2.31
CA ALA A 254 13.48 -7.93 -1.75
C ALA A 254 12.88 -7.86 -0.34
N LEU A 255 11.78 -8.57 -0.09
CA LEU A 255 11.12 -8.62 1.23
C LEU A 255 12.03 -9.10 2.37
N LYS A 256 13.04 -9.94 2.08
CA LYS A 256 14.00 -10.41 3.11
C LYS A 256 14.83 -9.29 3.71
N ALA A 257 14.98 -8.18 3.00
CA ALA A 257 15.75 -7.02 3.46
C ALA A 257 14.89 -5.96 4.16
N THR A 258 13.56 -6.14 4.21
CA THR A 258 12.63 -5.25 4.91
C THR A 258 12.37 -5.73 6.33
N ALA A 259 11.72 -4.89 7.14
CA ALA A 259 11.29 -5.25 8.49
C ALA A 259 10.27 -6.42 8.52
N SER A 260 9.59 -6.71 7.41
CA SER A 260 8.66 -7.85 7.28
C SER A 260 9.37 -9.21 7.10
N GLY A 261 10.70 -9.25 7.06
CA GLY A 261 11.49 -10.49 6.92
C GLY A 261 11.55 -11.36 8.16
N THR A 262 11.08 -10.89 9.33
CA THR A 262 11.11 -11.63 10.61
C THR A 262 9.72 -12.07 11.03
N PHE A 263 9.61 -13.33 11.48
CA PHE A 263 8.35 -13.91 11.97
C PHE A 263 8.34 -14.00 13.48
N ASN A 264 7.45 -13.25 14.15
CA ASN A 264 7.25 -13.30 15.59
C ASN A 264 5.84 -13.80 15.90
N PHE A 265 5.69 -15.11 16.12
CA PHE A 265 4.39 -15.73 16.37
C PHE A 265 3.82 -15.28 17.72
N PRO A 266 2.50 -14.98 17.83
CA PRO A 266 1.86 -14.57 19.07
C PRO A 266 2.05 -15.58 20.20
N GLN A 267 2.47 -15.09 21.37
CA GLN A 267 2.69 -15.92 22.56
C GLN A 267 1.45 -15.98 23.47
N VAL A 268 0.53 -15.03 23.33
CA VAL A 268 -0.67 -14.89 24.15
C VAL A 268 -1.89 -14.86 23.23
N TYR A 269 -2.95 -15.54 23.67
CA TYR A 269 -4.23 -15.55 22.96
C TYR A 269 -5.10 -14.40 23.45
N VAL A 270 -5.52 -13.53 22.53
CA VAL A 270 -6.41 -12.40 22.81
C VAL A 270 -7.63 -12.46 21.88
N ALA A 271 -8.81 -12.24 22.44
CA ALA A 271 -10.03 -12.00 21.66
C ALA A 271 -10.42 -10.52 21.79
N TYR A 272 -10.48 -9.83 20.65
CA TYR A 272 -10.73 -8.37 20.61
C TYR A 272 -12.20 -8.01 20.81
N PHE A 273 -13.14 -8.79 20.23
CA PHE A 273 -14.55 -8.42 20.11
C PHE A 273 -15.50 -9.58 20.36
N SER A 274 -16.73 -9.25 20.78
CA SER A 274 -17.85 -10.18 20.72
C SER A 274 -18.42 -10.31 19.30
N ILE A 275 -19.17 -11.40 19.06
CA ILE A 275 -19.86 -11.61 17.79
C ILE A 275 -20.93 -10.53 17.54
N ILE A 276 -21.58 -10.02 18.60
CA ILE A 276 -22.62 -9.00 18.51
C ILE A 276 -22.00 -7.69 18.02
N ASP A 277 -20.86 -7.29 18.58
CA ASP A 277 -20.14 -6.08 18.19
C ASP A 277 -19.78 -6.10 16.70
N MET A 278 -19.23 -7.22 16.24
CA MET A 278 -18.84 -7.36 14.82
C MET A 278 -20.06 -7.36 13.90
N VAL A 279 -21.13 -8.10 14.22
CA VAL A 279 -22.34 -8.15 13.39
C VAL A 279 -23.02 -6.77 13.35
N ALA A 280 -22.93 -5.97 14.41
CA ALA A 280 -23.46 -4.60 14.44
C ALA A 280 -22.79 -3.69 13.37
N ARG A 281 -21.56 -3.95 12.98
CA ARG A 281 -20.86 -3.17 11.94
C ARG A 281 -21.39 -3.36 10.50
N HIS A 282 -22.47 -4.11 10.31
CA HIS A 282 -23.24 -4.12 9.06
C HIS A 282 -24.27 -2.97 8.99
N MET A 283 -24.40 -2.14 10.02
CA MET A 283 -25.30 -0.98 9.99
C MET A 283 -24.70 0.15 9.13
N PRO A 284 -25.52 0.94 8.43
CA PRO A 284 -25.06 2.08 7.65
C PRO A 284 -24.60 3.22 8.53
N GLY A 285 -23.59 3.97 8.10
CA GLY A 285 -23.09 5.15 8.78
C GLY A 285 -22.19 4.87 10.00
N VAL A 286 -21.81 3.60 10.22
CA VAL A 286 -20.78 3.27 11.22
C VAL A 286 -19.44 3.77 10.71
N GLU A 287 -18.71 4.52 11.52
CA GLU A 287 -17.41 5.06 11.19
C GLU A 287 -16.44 3.95 10.78
N THR A 288 -15.66 4.19 9.71
CA THR A 288 -14.67 3.22 9.22
C THR A 288 -13.44 3.23 10.12
N GLU A 289 -12.99 2.05 10.50
CA GLU A 289 -11.75 1.87 11.25
C GLU A 289 -10.57 1.69 10.28
N ILE A 290 -9.57 2.56 10.41
CA ILE A 290 -8.31 2.50 9.66
C ILE A 290 -7.09 2.61 10.58
N GLY A 291 -7.30 2.79 11.89
CA GLY A 291 -6.28 2.89 12.92
C GLY A 291 -5.87 1.53 13.50
N LEU A 292 -5.69 1.50 14.82
CA LEU A 292 -5.15 0.36 15.56
C LEU A 292 -6.21 -0.49 16.29
N ASP A 293 -7.47 -0.08 16.28
CA ASP A 293 -8.53 -0.69 17.11
C ASP A 293 -9.08 -2.02 16.56
N HIS A 294 -8.48 -2.60 15.54
CA HIS A 294 -8.76 -3.92 14.94
C HIS A 294 -10.19 -4.14 14.38
N TRP A 295 -11.10 -3.14 14.40
CA TRP A 295 -12.48 -3.32 13.96
C TRP A 295 -12.63 -3.64 12.47
N PRO A 296 -13.42 -4.66 12.08
CA PRO A 296 -13.62 -4.98 10.66
C PRO A 296 -14.61 -4.01 10.00
N ASN A 297 -14.32 -3.58 8.77
CA ASN A 297 -15.19 -2.75 7.94
C ASN A 297 -16.04 -3.65 7.02
N ILE A 298 -17.21 -4.10 7.48
CA ILE A 298 -17.99 -5.17 6.86
C ILE A 298 -19.39 -4.79 6.38
N TYR A 299 -19.79 -3.52 6.45
CA TYR A 299 -21.03 -3.06 5.88
C TYR A 299 -21.16 -3.40 4.39
N CYS A 300 -22.34 -3.86 3.94
CA CYS A 300 -22.60 -4.15 2.52
C CYS A 300 -24.09 -4.00 2.15
N GLY A 301 -24.79 -3.11 2.87
CA GLY A 301 -26.20 -2.85 2.79
C GLY A 301 -26.96 -3.46 3.95
N VAL A 302 -27.80 -2.66 4.62
CA VAL A 302 -28.52 -3.09 5.84
C VAL A 302 -29.50 -4.24 5.60
N GLY A 303 -29.96 -4.43 4.34
CA GLY A 303 -30.79 -5.55 3.93
C GLY A 303 -30.17 -6.93 4.21
N ILE A 304 -28.85 -6.98 4.50
CA ILE A 304 -28.16 -8.23 4.81
C ILE A 304 -28.77 -8.93 6.03
N TYR A 305 -29.16 -8.20 7.07
CA TYR A 305 -29.80 -8.76 8.27
C TYR A 305 -31.05 -9.55 7.91
N LEU A 306 -31.90 -8.99 7.04
CA LEU A 306 -33.12 -9.63 6.60
C LEU A 306 -32.83 -10.86 5.72
N PHE A 307 -31.94 -10.73 4.75
CA PHE A 307 -31.66 -11.79 3.79
C PHE A 307 -30.90 -12.98 4.39
N ILE A 308 -30.02 -12.78 5.38
CA ILE A 308 -29.35 -13.90 6.05
C ILE A 308 -30.35 -14.74 6.85
N LEU A 309 -31.27 -14.12 7.57
CA LEU A 309 -32.34 -14.87 8.27
C LEU A 309 -33.24 -15.60 7.30
N LEU A 310 -33.64 -14.96 6.19
CA LEU A 310 -34.41 -15.60 5.11
C LEU A 310 -33.65 -16.77 4.47
N TYR A 311 -32.31 -16.65 4.27
CA TYR A 311 -31.46 -17.75 3.79
C TYR A 311 -31.51 -18.96 4.72
N LEU A 312 -31.32 -18.73 6.01
CA LEU A 312 -31.35 -19.81 7.00
C LEU A 312 -32.70 -20.51 7.08
N MET A 313 -33.80 -19.78 6.94
CA MET A 313 -35.19 -20.35 6.98
C MET A 313 -35.63 -20.96 5.66
N ASN A 314 -35.00 -20.66 4.51
CA ASN A 314 -35.46 -21.06 3.20
C ASN A 314 -35.35 -22.57 2.97
N LYS A 315 -36.48 -23.25 2.76
CA LYS A 315 -36.55 -24.73 2.57
C LYS A 315 -36.01 -25.19 1.20
N LYS A 316 -35.84 -24.29 0.21
CA LYS A 316 -35.29 -24.63 -1.12
C LYS A 316 -33.76 -24.51 -1.17
N ILE A 317 -33.13 -24.09 -0.09
CA ILE A 317 -31.70 -24.09 0.09
C ILE A 317 -31.34 -25.28 0.99
N SER A 318 -30.43 -26.14 0.50
CA SER A 318 -30.07 -27.37 1.22
C SER A 318 -29.39 -27.05 2.56
N LEU A 319 -29.62 -27.91 3.55
CA LEU A 319 -28.95 -27.76 4.85
C LEU A 319 -27.42 -27.80 4.71
N LYS A 320 -26.92 -28.61 3.78
CA LYS A 320 -25.50 -28.71 3.43
C LYS A 320 -24.93 -27.38 2.94
N GLU A 321 -25.64 -26.70 2.02
CA GLU A 321 -25.25 -25.36 1.54
C GLU A 321 -25.20 -24.34 2.69
N LYS A 322 -26.27 -24.32 3.50
CA LYS A 322 -26.34 -23.43 4.68
C LYS A 322 -25.19 -23.67 5.66
N ALA A 323 -24.94 -24.95 6.01
CA ALA A 323 -23.87 -25.29 6.93
C ALA A 323 -22.49 -24.84 6.42
N VAL A 324 -22.17 -25.12 5.15
CA VAL A 324 -20.88 -24.75 4.54
C VAL A 324 -20.65 -23.24 4.58
N TYR A 325 -21.55 -22.46 3.99
CA TYR A 325 -21.34 -21.00 3.88
C TYR A 325 -21.49 -20.29 5.22
N PHE A 326 -22.36 -20.76 6.11
CA PHE A 326 -22.49 -20.19 7.44
C PHE A 326 -21.26 -20.46 8.30
N THR A 327 -20.71 -21.67 8.27
CA THR A 327 -19.47 -22.00 8.98
C THR A 327 -18.29 -21.18 8.44
N MET A 328 -18.18 -21.01 7.12
CA MET A 328 -17.14 -20.14 6.54
C MET A 328 -17.30 -18.69 7.01
N SER A 329 -18.52 -18.16 7.05
CA SER A 329 -18.76 -16.79 7.54
C SER A 329 -18.41 -16.63 9.02
N LEU A 330 -18.74 -17.61 9.85
CA LEU A 330 -18.35 -17.63 11.27
C LEU A 330 -16.83 -17.72 11.45
N PHE A 331 -16.15 -18.50 10.62
CA PHE A 331 -14.68 -18.57 10.63
C PHE A 331 -14.05 -17.21 10.32
N PHE A 332 -14.60 -16.44 9.35
CA PHE A 332 -14.11 -15.10 9.07
C PHE A 332 -14.39 -14.14 10.24
N LEU A 333 -15.56 -14.20 10.87
CA LEU A 333 -15.82 -13.39 12.07
C LEU A 333 -14.82 -13.73 13.19
N ALA A 334 -14.53 -15.02 13.40
CA ALA A 334 -13.48 -15.44 14.32
C ALA A 334 -12.10 -14.91 13.92
N SER A 335 -11.79 -14.86 12.62
CA SER A 335 -10.51 -14.34 12.12
C SER A 335 -10.31 -12.84 12.32
N PHE A 336 -11.38 -12.07 12.50
CA PHE A 336 -11.31 -10.65 12.86
C PHE A 336 -11.13 -10.45 14.36
N ALA A 337 -11.70 -11.36 15.18
CA ALA A 337 -11.74 -11.23 16.62
C ALA A 337 -10.53 -11.84 17.33
N ILE A 338 -9.90 -12.85 16.75
CA ILE A 338 -8.83 -13.65 17.40
C ILE A 338 -7.47 -13.21 16.84
N ASP A 339 -6.56 -12.81 17.71
CA ASP A 339 -5.25 -12.25 17.37
C ASP A 339 -4.38 -13.20 16.52
N VAL A 340 -4.31 -14.48 16.88
CA VAL A 340 -3.55 -15.50 16.13
C VAL A 340 -4.08 -15.65 14.70
N LEU A 341 -5.40 -15.67 14.51
CA LEU A 341 -6.00 -15.73 13.17
C LEU A 341 -5.78 -14.42 12.41
N ASN A 342 -5.88 -13.28 13.09
CA ASN A 342 -5.57 -11.98 12.51
C ASN A 342 -4.12 -11.92 12.00
N TYR A 343 -3.16 -12.38 12.80
CA TYR A 343 -1.75 -12.50 12.43
C TYR A 343 -1.53 -13.37 11.18
N ILE A 344 -2.14 -14.56 11.13
CA ILE A 344 -2.03 -15.47 9.99
C ILE A 344 -2.59 -14.81 8.70
N TRP A 345 -3.79 -14.21 8.78
CA TRP A 345 -4.42 -13.57 7.62
C TRP A 345 -3.64 -12.38 7.08
N HIS A 346 -2.85 -11.69 7.91
CA HIS A 346 -2.00 -10.58 7.50
C HIS A 346 -0.59 -11.00 7.04
N GLY A 347 -0.39 -12.27 6.68
CA GLY A 347 0.88 -12.78 6.16
C GLY A 347 1.94 -12.98 7.25
N PHE A 348 1.51 -13.44 8.42
CA PHE A 348 2.36 -13.73 9.58
C PHE A 348 3.06 -12.50 10.17
N HIS A 349 2.38 -11.36 10.21
CA HIS A 349 2.76 -10.18 10.96
C HIS A 349 1.53 -9.42 11.45
N TYR A 350 1.70 -8.55 12.45
CA TYR A 350 0.63 -7.65 12.86
C TYR A 350 0.61 -6.41 11.98
N PRO A 351 -0.56 -6.00 11.47
CA PRO A 351 -0.67 -4.72 10.76
C PRO A 351 -0.48 -3.56 11.74
N ASN A 352 0.31 -2.56 11.36
CA ASN A 352 0.48 -1.33 12.14
C ASN A 352 -0.76 -0.42 12.11
N SER A 353 -1.67 -0.68 11.18
CA SER A 353 -2.95 0.00 10.96
C SER A 353 -3.75 -0.77 9.92
N LEU A 354 -4.93 -0.29 9.51
CA LEU A 354 -5.77 -0.87 8.46
C LEU A 354 -6.17 -2.32 8.79
N PRO A 355 -6.98 -2.53 9.85
CA PRO A 355 -7.30 -3.85 10.37
C PRO A 355 -8.22 -4.66 9.44
N ALA A 356 -8.26 -5.98 9.66
CA ALA A 356 -9.17 -6.91 8.98
C ALA A 356 -9.18 -6.77 7.45
N ARG A 357 -7.99 -6.69 6.82
CA ARG A 357 -7.82 -6.51 5.37
C ARG A 357 -8.46 -7.63 4.54
N GLN A 358 -8.71 -8.80 5.12
CA GLN A 358 -9.42 -9.93 4.51
C GLN A 358 -10.95 -9.78 4.52
N SER A 359 -11.50 -8.70 5.08
CA SER A 359 -12.96 -8.56 5.28
C SER A 359 -13.76 -8.47 3.97
N PHE A 360 -13.16 -8.10 2.84
CA PHE A 360 -13.81 -8.16 1.53
C PHE A 360 -14.21 -9.58 1.12
N ILE A 361 -13.50 -10.61 1.58
CA ILE A 361 -13.83 -12.02 1.35
C ILE A 361 -15.08 -12.39 2.14
N TYR A 362 -15.18 -11.95 3.38
CA TYR A 362 -16.39 -12.12 4.19
C TYR A 362 -17.60 -11.45 3.54
N ILE A 363 -17.44 -10.19 3.08
CA ILE A 363 -18.49 -9.45 2.37
C ILE A 363 -18.95 -10.21 1.13
N PHE A 364 -18.03 -10.76 0.34
CA PHE A 364 -18.35 -11.62 -0.82
C PHE A 364 -19.23 -12.81 -0.41
N LEU A 365 -18.88 -13.54 0.67
CA LEU A 365 -19.65 -14.70 1.15
C LEU A 365 -21.05 -14.31 1.63
N VAL A 366 -21.16 -13.27 2.43
CA VAL A 366 -22.41 -12.79 3.01
C VAL A 366 -23.37 -12.27 1.92
N LEU A 367 -22.85 -11.51 0.95
CA LEU A 367 -23.64 -11.08 -0.21
C LEU A 367 -24.06 -12.25 -1.10
N PHE A 368 -23.23 -13.27 -1.25
CA PHE A 368 -23.61 -14.50 -1.94
C PHE A 368 -24.77 -15.22 -1.22
N MET A 369 -24.69 -15.40 0.11
CA MET A 369 -25.78 -16.00 0.90
C MET A 369 -27.06 -15.18 0.78
N ALA A 370 -26.98 -13.86 0.87
CA ALA A 370 -28.12 -12.95 0.71
C ALA A 370 -28.73 -13.06 -0.72
N PHE A 371 -27.89 -13.12 -1.74
CA PHE A 371 -28.36 -13.36 -3.11
C PHE A 371 -29.07 -14.72 -3.26
N ARG A 372 -28.58 -15.77 -2.62
CA ARG A 372 -29.22 -17.08 -2.63
C ARG A 372 -30.63 -17.03 -2.00
N ALA A 373 -30.78 -16.28 -0.89
CA ALA A 373 -32.10 -16.02 -0.30
C ALA A 373 -33.01 -15.28 -1.27
N TYR A 374 -32.53 -14.22 -1.91
CA TYR A 374 -33.24 -13.46 -2.92
C TYR A 374 -33.65 -14.33 -4.12
N ASP A 375 -32.75 -15.13 -4.69
CA ASP A 375 -33.02 -16.04 -5.82
C ASP A 375 -34.12 -17.06 -5.51
N LYS A 376 -34.21 -17.52 -4.27
CA LYS A 376 -35.18 -18.49 -3.78
C LYS A 376 -36.32 -17.87 -2.96
N PHE A 377 -36.41 -16.54 -2.90
CA PHE A 377 -37.34 -15.82 -2.00
C PHE A 377 -38.81 -16.23 -2.19
N ARG A 378 -39.21 -16.63 -3.40
CA ARG A 378 -40.57 -17.13 -3.64
C ARG A 378 -40.96 -18.33 -2.75
N ALA A 379 -39.99 -19.11 -2.30
CA ALA A 379 -40.21 -20.25 -1.41
C ALA A 379 -40.40 -19.87 0.07
N ASN A 380 -39.93 -18.69 0.48
CA ASN A 380 -40.17 -18.22 1.84
C ASN A 380 -41.65 -17.84 2.03
N THR A 381 -42.22 -18.17 3.18
CA THR A 381 -43.56 -17.80 3.57
C THR A 381 -43.64 -16.37 4.08
N LEU A 382 -44.85 -15.79 4.18
CA LEU A 382 -45.06 -14.49 4.85
C LEU A 382 -44.71 -14.55 6.35
N LYS A 383 -44.91 -15.71 6.98
CA LYS A 383 -44.51 -15.94 8.37
C LYS A 383 -42.97 -15.84 8.53
N GLU A 384 -42.23 -16.48 7.63
CA GLU A 384 -40.75 -16.41 7.63
C GLU A 384 -40.25 -14.99 7.36
N LEU A 385 -40.89 -14.24 6.46
CA LEU A 385 -40.58 -12.82 6.27
C LEU A 385 -40.83 -12.01 7.55
N GLY A 386 -41.97 -12.23 8.20
CA GLY A 386 -42.28 -11.57 9.47
C GLY A 386 -41.27 -11.92 10.58
N MET A 387 -40.92 -13.22 10.70
CA MET A 387 -39.88 -13.65 11.66
C MET A 387 -38.51 -13.04 11.34
N ALA A 388 -38.08 -12.97 10.10
CA ALA A 388 -36.84 -12.35 9.68
C ALA A 388 -36.85 -10.84 9.98
N THR A 389 -37.96 -10.16 9.73
CA THR A 389 -38.13 -8.73 10.05
C THR A 389 -38.02 -8.49 11.55
N VAL A 390 -38.79 -9.21 12.37
CA VAL A 390 -38.72 -9.08 13.83
C VAL A 390 -37.35 -9.43 14.39
N GLY A 391 -36.71 -10.49 13.86
CA GLY A 391 -35.37 -10.87 14.26
C GLY A 391 -34.31 -9.81 13.90
N SER A 392 -34.40 -9.20 12.73
CA SER A 392 -33.50 -8.12 12.31
C SER A 392 -33.68 -6.87 13.14
N LEU A 393 -34.92 -6.41 13.36
CA LEU A 393 -35.22 -5.25 14.20
C LEU A 393 -34.82 -5.53 15.66
N GLY A 394 -35.14 -6.73 16.17
CA GLY A 394 -34.73 -7.16 17.52
C GLY A 394 -33.22 -7.15 17.73
N PHE A 395 -32.44 -7.60 16.70
CA PHE A 395 -30.99 -7.52 16.77
C PHE A 395 -30.48 -6.06 16.85
N ILE A 396 -31.05 -5.14 16.04
CA ILE A 396 -30.65 -3.73 16.09
C ILE A 396 -30.91 -3.12 17.48
N LEU A 397 -32.08 -3.43 18.08
CA LEU A 397 -32.41 -2.99 19.44
C LEU A 397 -31.48 -3.63 20.51
N LEU A 398 -31.11 -4.91 20.34
CA LEU A 398 -30.15 -5.56 21.21
C LEU A 398 -28.78 -4.90 21.09
N ALA A 399 -28.30 -4.68 19.85
CA ALA A 399 -27.03 -4.02 19.58
C ALA A 399 -26.96 -2.61 20.19
N GLN A 400 -28.04 -1.82 20.10
CA GLN A 400 -28.13 -0.52 20.75
C GLN A 400 -27.89 -0.59 22.27
N LYS A 401 -28.34 -1.68 22.92
CA LYS A 401 -28.20 -1.87 24.36
C LYS A 401 -26.81 -2.39 24.77
N THR A 402 -26.18 -3.21 23.92
CA THR A 402 -25.01 -4.01 24.31
C THR A 402 -23.70 -3.54 23.70
N VAL A 403 -23.74 -2.81 22.56
CA VAL A 403 -22.52 -2.36 21.85
C VAL A 403 -22.05 -1.03 22.45
N GLU A 404 -20.86 -1.02 23.04
CA GLU A 404 -20.28 0.16 23.71
C GLU A 404 -19.36 1.00 22.80
N GLN A 405 -19.41 0.82 21.50
CA GLN A 405 -18.48 1.49 20.58
C GLN A 405 -18.77 2.99 20.44
N LYS A 406 -17.72 3.80 20.53
CA LYS A 406 -17.78 5.27 20.36
C LYS A 406 -18.32 5.71 18.98
N HIS A 407 -18.24 4.83 17.97
CA HIS A 407 -18.58 5.10 16.58
C HIS A 407 -20.04 4.82 16.20
N PHE A 408 -20.89 4.44 17.16
CA PHE A 408 -22.30 4.13 16.97
C PHE A 408 -23.20 5.26 17.51
N GLY A 409 -23.43 6.28 16.68
CA GLY A 409 -24.41 7.31 17.00
C GLY A 409 -25.86 6.80 16.90
N PHE A 410 -26.80 7.45 17.58
CA PHE A 410 -28.23 7.11 17.51
C PHE A 410 -28.76 7.02 16.07
N GLY A 411 -28.28 7.88 15.16
CA GLY A 411 -28.67 7.89 13.75
C GLY A 411 -28.42 6.57 13.04
N VAL A 412 -27.37 5.83 13.41
CA VAL A 412 -27.03 4.51 12.84
C VAL A 412 -28.14 3.50 13.13
N TYR A 413 -28.62 3.44 14.37
CA TYR A 413 -29.68 2.51 14.78
C TYR A 413 -31.02 2.88 14.15
N TYR A 414 -31.44 4.15 14.16
CA TYR A 414 -32.67 4.60 13.55
C TYR A 414 -32.70 4.39 12.03
N ALA A 415 -31.62 4.76 11.34
CA ALA A 415 -31.53 4.51 9.91
C ALA A 415 -31.65 3.02 9.58
N SER A 416 -30.98 2.16 10.36
CA SER A 416 -31.07 0.71 10.21
C SER A 416 -32.48 0.17 10.40
N LEU A 417 -33.18 0.59 11.46
CA LEU A 417 -34.55 0.17 11.73
C LEU A 417 -35.50 0.59 10.60
N ILE A 418 -35.42 1.85 10.15
CA ILE A 418 -36.27 2.39 9.06
C ILE A 418 -36.00 1.66 7.75
N LEU A 419 -34.75 1.50 7.35
CA LEU A 419 -34.40 0.85 6.10
C LEU A 419 -34.80 -0.63 6.08
N ILE A 420 -34.59 -1.37 7.18
CA ILE A 420 -35.04 -2.77 7.30
C ILE A 420 -36.57 -2.85 7.17
N ALA A 421 -37.29 -1.95 7.83
CA ALA A 421 -38.75 -1.91 7.73
C ALA A 421 -39.23 -1.61 6.29
N ILE A 422 -38.57 -0.70 5.58
CA ILE A 422 -38.87 -0.38 4.17
C ILE A 422 -38.61 -1.58 3.27
N TYR A 423 -37.43 -2.24 3.37
CA TYR A 423 -37.13 -3.43 2.59
C TYR A 423 -38.14 -4.58 2.86
N ALA A 424 -38.47 -4.81 4.12
CA ALA A 424 -39.45 -5.82 4.50
C ALA A 424 -40.83 -5.49 3.93
N LEU A 425 -41.27 -4.22 3.99
CA LEU A 425 -42.53 -3.75 3.42
C LEU A 425 -42.59 -3.97 1.88
N LEU A 426 -41.50 -3.60 1.17
CA LEU A 426 -41.45 -3.82 -0.30
C LEU A 426 -41.58 -5.31 -0.65
N LEU A 427 -40.89 -6.18 0.07
CA LEU A 427 -40.96 -7.62 -0.12
C LEU A 427 -42.34 -8.16 0.24
N TYR A 428 -43.00 -7.63 1.29
CA TYR A 428 -44.35 -7.98 1.67
C TYR A 428 -45.38 -7.57 0.60
N LEU A 429 -45.32 -6.32 0.12
CA LEU A 429 -46.22 -5.81 -0.91
C LEU A 429 -46.10 -6.62 -2.24
N TRP A 430 -44.86 -6.94 -2.63
CA TRP A 430 -44.63 -7.78 -3.78
C TRP A 430 -45.19 -9.19 -3.58
N LYS A 431 -45.01 -9.80 -2.44
CA LYS A 431 -45.49 -11.13 -2.12
C LYS A 431 -47.04 -11.19 -2.07
N LYS A 432 -47.65 -10.11 -1.60
CA LYS A 432 -49.14 -9.89 -1.65
C LYS A 432 -49.66 -9.46 -3.05
N LYS A 433 -48.75 -9.39 -4.07
CA LYS A 433 -49.09 -8.95 -5.45
C LYS A 433 -49.65 -7.52 -5.51
N ARG A 434 -49.38 -6.66 -4.53
CA ARG A 434 -49.78 -5.26 -4.55
C ARG A 434 -48.88 -4.39 -5.44
N ILE A 435 -47.65 -4.80 -5.66
CA ILE A 435 -46.69 -4.21 -6.60
C ILE A 435 -46.18 -5.28 -7.55
N ASN A 436 -45.84 -4.89 -8.78
CA ASN A 436 -45.23 -5.78 -9.76
C ASN A 436 -43.70 -5.84 -9.55
N VAL A 437 -43.02 -6.74 -10.28
CA VAL A 437 -41.60 -6.97 -10.16
C VAL A 437 -40.76 -5.73 -10.58
N ASN A 438 -41.23 -4.96 -11.57
CA ASN A 438 -40.50 -3.78 -12.04
C ASN A 438 -40.59 -2.64 -11.02
N ALA A 439 -41.74 -2.42 -10.41
CA ALA A 439 -41.90 -1.47 -9.31
C ALA A 439 -41.05 -1.85 -8.10
N LEU A 440 -40.97 -3.14 -7.74
CA LEU A 440 -40.09 -3.63 -6.69
C LEU A 440 -38.62 -3.32 -7.01
N ILE A 441 -38.15 -3.63 -8.23
CA ILE A 441 -36.77 -3.39 -8.70
C ILE A 441 -36.43 -1.91 -8.62
N ILE A 442 -37.26 -1.03 -9.18
CA ILE A 442 -37.05 0.41 -9.21
C ILE A 442 -37.02 0.96 -7.78
N ALA A 443 -38.01 0.64 -6.95
CA ALA A 443 -38.04 1.11 -5.55
C ALA A 443 -36.82 0.65 -4.76
N THR A 444 -36.41 -0.60 -4.91
CA THR A 444 -35.23 -1.14 -4.21
C THR A 444 -33.94 -0.49 -4.70
N LEU A 445 -33.79 -0.23 -6.01
CA LEU A 445 -32.63 0.48 -6.55
C LEU A 445 -32.52 1.90 -6.01
N VAL A 446 -33.63 2.63 -5.96
CA VAL A 446 -33.67 3.99 -5.42
C VAL A 446 -33.27 3.99 -3.94
N ILE A 447 -33.89 3.13 -3.13
CA ILE A 447 -33.60 3.05 -1.70
C ILE A 447 -32.14 2.65 -1.46
N LEU A 448 -31.66 1.62 -2.18
CA LEU A 448 -30.26 1.18 -2.10
C LEU A 448 -29.29 2.31 -2.50
N SER A 449 -29.61 3.05 -3.58
CA SER A 449 -28.77 4.18 -4.01
C SER A 449 -28.71 5.28 -2.95
N VAL A 450 -29.84 5.61 -2.31
CA VAL A 450 -29.88 6.59 -1.20
C VAL A 450 -29.09 6.08 0.00
N GLU A 451 -29.30 4.83 0.40
CA GLU A 451 -28.57 4.18 1.50
C GLU A 451 -27.05 4.22 1.25
N MET A 452 -26.60 3.78 0.05
CA MET A 452 -25.19 3.74 -0.31
C MET A 452 -24.59 5.14 -0.44
N THR A 453 -25.33 6.12 -0.96
CA THR A 453 -24.87 7.52 -1.04
C THR A 453 -24.66 8.08 0.36
N ALA A 454 -25.62 7.90 1.24
CA ALA A 454 -25.50 8.38 2.63
C ALA A 454 -24.34 7.71 3.37
N ASN A 455 -24.24 6.38 3.29
CA ASN A 455 -23.13 5.66 3.93
C ASN A 455 -21.77 6.09 3.40
N THR A 456 -21.58 6.07 2.07
CA THR A 456 -20.28 6.41 1.45
C THR A 456 -19.91 7.88 1.68
N GLY A 457 -20.88 8.80 1.60
CA GLY A 457 -20.67 10.22 1.89
C GLY A 457 -20.25 10.52 3.33
N LEU A 458 -20.74 9.71 4.28
CA LEU A 458 -20.39 9.86 5.71
C LEU A 458 -19.06 9.19 6.08
N THR A 459 -18.70 8.07 5.43
CA THR A 459 -17.68 7.16 5.95
C THR A 459 -16.44 7.04 5.05
N SER A 460 -16.47 7.50 3.79
CA SER A 460 -15.43 7.18 2.82
C SER A 460 -14.55 8.37 2.42
N VAL A 461 -15.14 9.47 2.00
CA VAL A 461 -14.43 10.51 1.26
C VAL A 461 -13.93 11.62 2.18
N THR A 462 -12.62 11.66 2.41
CA THR A 462 -11.92 12.80 3.02
C THR A 462 -11.18 13.58 1.94
N THR A 463 -10.91 14.85 2.19
CA THR A 463 -10.28 15.75 1.21
C THR A 463 -9.10 16.50 1.81
N VAL A 464 -8.14 16.85 0.96
CA VAL A 464 -7.06 17.80 1.22
C VAL A 464 -7.04 18.84 0.11
N SER A 465 -6.45 20.02 0.39
CA SER A 465 -6.28 21.06 -0.63
C SER A 465 -5.35 20.55 -1.74
N ARG A 466 -5.85 20.55 -2.97
CA ARG A 466 -5.10 20.23 -4.18
C ARG A 466 -4.03 21.28 -4.45
N LYS A 467 -4.37 22.54 -4.24
CA LYS A 467 -3.47 23.65 -4.41
C LYS A 467 -2.26 23.51 -3.50
N ASP A 468 -2.48 23.31 -2.20
CA ASP A 468 -1.39 23.22 -1.21
C ASP A 468 -0.48 22.01 -1.45
N TYR A 469 -1.03 20.91 -2.00
CA TYR A 469 -0.21 19.76 -2.37
C TYR A 469 0.72 20.04 -3.56
N LYS A 470 0.40 20.99 -4.41
CA LYS A 470 1.08 21.27 -5.69
C LYS A 470 1.73 22.66 -5.76
N ASP A 471 1.58 23.50 -4.74
CA ASP A 471 1.91 24.93 -4.77
C ASP A 471 3.37 25.23 -5.15
N ASP A 472 4.32 24.42 -4.67
CA ASP A 472 5.76 24.62 -4.88
C ASP A 472 6.36 23.81 -6.05
N ASN A 473 5.57 22.93 -6.70
CA ASN A 473 6.09 22.03 -7.73
C ASN A 473 6.74 22.75 -8.93
N ALA A 474 6.14 23.86 -9.37
CA ALA A 474 6.66 24.63 -10.49
C ALA A 474 7.94 25.37 -10.11
N ASP A 475 8.00 25.89 -8.88
CA ASP A 475 9.17 26.62 -8.38
C ASP A 475 10.35 25.70 -8.15
N VAL A 476 10.10 24.50 -7.60
CA VAL A 476 11.15 23.46 -7.48
C VAL A 476 11.66 23.06 -8.86
N ALA A 477 10.77 22.81 -9.82
CA ALA A 477 11.21 22.48 -11.19
C ALA A 477 12.05 23.61 -11.82
N ASN A 478 11.70 24.87 -11.57
CA ASN A 478 12.44 26.02 -12.08
C ASN A 478 13.85 26.11 -11.48
N VAL A 479 14.04 25.90 -10.18
CA VAL A 479 15.36 25.98 -9.54
C VAL A 479 16.28 24.82 -9.91
N LEU A 480 15.72 23.66 -10.31
CA LEU A 480 16.49 22.49 -10.73
C LEU A 480 16.85 22.46 -12.22
N LYS A 481 16.19 23.29 -13.03
CA LYS A 481 16.19 23.18 -14.51
C LYS A 481 17.57 23.32 -15.17
N ASP A 482 18.42 24.23 -14.66
CA ASP A 482 19.69 24.63 -15.31
C ASP A 482 20.92 24.05 -14.58
N LEU A 483 20.73 23.05 -13.71
CA LEU A 483 21.82 22.45 -12.97
C LEU A 483 22.65 21.47 -13.82
N PRO A 484 23.96 21.33 -13.55
CA PRO A 484 24.78 20.32 -14.21
C PRO A 484 24.23 18.91 -13.99
N ASN A 485 24.28 18.09 -15.03
CA ASN A 485 23.84 16.67 -14.98
C ASN A 485 24.91 15.68 -15.43
N ASP A 486 26.17 16.14 -15.43
CA ASP A 486 27.35 15.39 -15.89
C ASP A 486 27.96 14.51 -14.79
N THR A 487 27.56 14.71 -13.54
CA THR A 487 27.99 13.90 -12.39
C THR A 487 26.80 13.54 -11.50
N PHE A 488 26.96 12.51 -10.65
CA PHE A 488 25.91 12.06 -9.74
C PHE A 488 25.94 12.83 -8.42
N TYR A 489 24.81 13.37 -8.00
CA TYR A 489 24.58 13.96 -6.69
C TYR A 489 23.11 13.84 -6.29
N ARG A 490 22.80 14.11 -5.00
CA ARG A 490 21.45 14.13 -4.46
C ARG A 490 21.03 15.50 -4.02
N PHE A 491 19.72 15.66 -3.96
CA PHE A 491 19.03 16.82 -3.41
C PHE A 491 18.26 16.42 -2.16
N GLU A 492 18.00 17.38 -1.29
CA GLU A 492 16.99 17.24 -0.26
C GLU A 492 16.15 18.50 -0.12
N LYS A 493 14.84 18.30 -0.02
CA LYS A 493 13.89 19.39 0.27
C LYS A 493 13.73 19.50 1.78
N VAL A 494 14.24 20.58 2.35
CA VAL A 494 14.29 20.79 3.81
C VAL A 494 12.87 20.92 4.38
N THR A 495 12.02 21.76 3.77
CA THR A 495 10.60 21.86 4.14
C THR A 495 9.78 20.91 3.25
N ARG A 496 9.61 19.69 3.70
CA ARG A 496 8.95 18.61 2.94
C ARG A 496 7.45 18.57 3.13
N LYS A 497 6.74 18.14 2.10
CA LYS A 497 5.34 17.70 2.17
C LYS A 497 5.24 16.22 2.55
N THR A 498 6.13 15.42 1.99
CA THR A 498 6.24 13.99 2.24
C THR A 498 7.72 13.57 2.23
N LYS A 499 8.02 12.41 2.79
CA LYS A 499 9.38 11.83 2.68
C LYS A 499 9.71 11.35 1.27
N ASP A 500 8.73 11.30 0.38
CA ASP A 500 8.87 10.88 -1.01
C ASP A 500 8.78 12.06 -1.99
N ASP A 501 9.12 13.29 -1.55
CA ASP A 501 9.12 14.49 -2.41
C ASP A 501 10.06 14.34 -3.62
N GLY A 502 11.18 13.61 -3.49
CA GLY A 502 12.05 13.27 -4.60
C GLY A 502 11.32 12.51 -5.71
N ALA A 503 10.54 11.50 -5.36
CA ALA A 503 9.69 10.76 -6.30
C ALA A 503 8.57 11.62 -6.89
N TRP A 504 7.97 12.51 -6.07
CA TRP A 504 6.90 13.40 -6.52
C TRP A 504 7.38 14.42 -7.55
N MET A 505 8.56 14.99 -7.33
CA MET A 505 9.12 16.08 -8.15
C MET A 505 10.18 15.59 -9.15
N ASN A 506 10.59 14.32 -9.08
CA ASN A 506 11.55 13.61 -9.93
C ASN A 506 12.98 14.19 -9.83
N PHE A 507 13.55 14.14 -8.63
CA PHE A 507 14.94 14.44 -8.34
C PHE A 507 15.56 13.38 -7.41
N HIS A 508 16.87 13.13 -7.52
CA HIS A 508 17.58 12.15 -6.68
C HIS A 508 17.55 12.58 -5.21
N SER A 509 17.03 11.73 -4.32
CA SER A 509 16.83 12.08 -2.90
C SER A 509 17.39 11.03 -1.93
N VAL A 510 17.36 11.35 -0.64
CA VAL A 510 17.73 10.45 0.46
C VAL A 510 16.49 9.90 1.18
N SER A 511 15.46 10.71 1.33
CA SER A 511 14.29 10.40 2.16
C SER A 511 13.35 9.37 1.52
N LEU A 512 12.73 8.54 2.36
CA LEU A 512 11.79 7.48 1.94
C LEU A 512 10.73 7.19 3.00
N PHE A 513 9.49 6.98 2.56
CA PHE A 513 8.44 6.30 3.31
C PHE A 513 7.81 5.22 2.44
N SER A 514 8.12 3.95 2.69
CA SER A 514 7.63 2.82 1.87
C SER A 514 7.61 1.51 2.66
N SER A 515 6.62 0.67 2.37
CA SER A 515 6.58 -0.71 2.87
C SER A 515 7.75 -1.57 2.37
N THR A 516 8.49 -1.11 1.35
CA THR A 516 9.68 -1.77 0.81
C THR A 516 10.99 -1.18 1.34
N ALA A 517 10.93 -0.29 2.36
CA ALA A 517 12.11 0.29 2.99
C ALA A 517 13.00 -0.79 3.58
N ARG A 518 14.31 -0.64 3.38
CA ARG A 518 15.32 -1.57 3.90
C ARG A 518 15.56 -1.30 5.38
N ALA A 519 15.46 -2.34 6.23
CA ALA A 519 15.63 -2.21 7.66
C ALA A 519 17.02 -1.64 8.03
N ALA A 520 18.09 -2.11 7.38
CA ALA A 520 19.44 -1.63 7.63
C ALA A 520 19.64 -0.12 7.41
N LEU A 521 18.94 0.48 6.42
CA LEU A 521 18.99 1.94 6.20
C LEU A 521 18.24 2.71 7.30
N SER A 522 17.11 2.18 7.77
CA SER A 522 16.39 2.78 8.89
C SER A 522 17.23 2.76 10.18
N ASP A 523 17.91 1.63 10.44
CA ASP A 523 18.79 1.50 11.60
C ASP A 523 19.99 2.45 11.49
N PHE A 524 20.68 2.47 10.36
CA PHE A 524 21.83 3.36 10.11
C PHE A 524 21.43 4.84 10.20
N SER A 525 20.28 5.22 9.66
CA SER A 525 19.77 6.60 9.76
C SER A 525 19.57 7.01 11.22
N LYS A 526 19.03 6.13 12.05
CA LYS A 526 18.85 6.38 13.47
C LYS A 526 20.19 6.49 14.21
N GLU A 527 21.16 5.63 13.89
CA GLU A 527 22.52 5.70 14.43
C GLU A 527 23.21 7.04 14.10
N MET A 528 22.91 7.61 12.91
CA MET A 528 23.44 8.90 12.45
C MET A 528 22.65 10.11 12.94
N GLY A 529 21.58 9.94 13.72
CA GLY A 529 20.75 11.02 14.26
C GLY A 529 19.81 11.66 13.25
N THR A 530 19.41 10.93 12.21
CA THR A 530 18.35 11.32 11.28
C THR A 530 17.07 10.54 11.56
N GLU A 531 15.91 11.15 11.24
CA GLU A 531 14.61 10.55 11.54
C GLU A 531 14.44 9.18 10.89
N ALA A 532 14.18 8.15 11.67
CA ALA A 532 13.91 6.81 11.16
C ALA A 532 12.82 6.07 11.95
N SER A 533 12.09 5.22 11.25
CA SER A 533 11.10 4.29 11.78
C SER A 533 11.16 2.96 11.00
N THR A 534 10.31 2.01 11.33
CA THR A 534 10.32 0.66 10.74
C THR A 534 10.30 0.66 9.19
N ASN A 535 9.60 1.60 8.57
CA ASN A 535 9.39 1.67 7.11
C ASN A 535 9.63 3.07 6.52
N ALA A 536 10.36 3.91 7.24
CA ALA A 536 10.68 5.25 6.77
C ALA A 536 12.00 5.73 7.37
N TYR A 537 12.73 6.50 6.59
CA TYR A 537 13.89 7.31 7.02
C TYR A 537 13.91 8.62 6.26
N SER A 538 14.54 9.62 6.80
CA SER A 538 14.58 10.93 6.17
C SER A 538 15.74 11.78 6.64
N ILE A 539 16.02 12.84 5.89
CA ILE A 539 17.04 13.83 6.18
C ILE A 539 16.75 14.71 7.42
N THR A 540 15.55 14.58 8.05
CA THR A 540 15.23 15.35 9.26
C THR A 540 16.26 15.09 10.35
N GLY A 541 16.84 16.15 10.89
CA GLY A 541 17.92 16.09 11.89
C GLY A 541 19.31 15.84 11.30
N SER A 542 19.45 15.83 9.97
CA SER A 542 20.75 15.65 9.35
C SER A 542 21.72 16.76 9.76
N THR A 543 22.97 16.37 9.94
CA THR A 543 24.09 17.30 10.09
C THR A 543 24.82 17.45 8.75
N PRO A 544 25.58 18.53 8.54
CA PRO A 544 26.39 18.68 7.33
C PRO A 544 27.38 17.52 7.09
N LEU A 545 27.81 16.80 8.14
CA LEU A 545 28.61 15.58 7.99
C LEU A 545 27.82 14.46 7.33
N VAL A 546 26.57 14.25 7.73
CA VAL A 546 25.70 13.23 7.14
C VAL A 546 25.35 13.59 5.71
N ASP A 547 25.03 14.86 5.42
CA ASP A 547 24.77 15.35 4.06
C ASP A 547 25.98 15.10 3.14
N MET A 548 27.19 15.36 3.63
CA MET A 548 28.46 15.10 2.95
C MET A 548 28.61 13.62 2.57
N LEU A 549 28.38 12.70 3.52
CA LEU A 549 28.52 11.25 3.32
C LEU A 549 27.46 10.69 2.38
N TYR A 550 26.25 11.29 2.34
CA TYR A 550 25.14 10.86 1.51
C TYR A 550 25.14 11.48 0.11
N ALA A 551 26.16 12.24 -0.24
CA ALA A 551 26.28 12.96 -1.51
C ALA A 551 25.11 13.95 -1.75
N VAL A 552 24.62 14.60 -0.68
CA VAL A 552 23.60 15.64 -0.76
C VAL A 552 24.27 16.97 -1.09
N LYS A 553 24.29 17.28 -2.38
CA LYS A 553 24.94 18.49 -2.89
C LYS A 553 24.07 19.72 -2.74
N TYR A 554 22.78 19.60 -2.94
CA TYR A 554 21.85 20.72 -2.95
C TYR A 554 20.73 20.57 -1.94
N GLY A 555 20.48 21.64 -1.18
CA GLY A 555 19.33 21.81 -0.32
C GLY A 555 18.28 22.73 -0.96
N ILE A 556 17.01 22.28 -0.99
CA ILE A 556 15.86 23.05 -1.44
C ILE A 556 15.11 23.58 -0.22
N TYR A 557 15.09 24.89 -0.06
CA TYR A 557 14.55 25.60 1.11
C TYR A 557 13.28 26.37 0.75
N THR A 558 12.38 26.49 1.71
CA THR A 558 11.29 27.47 1.65
C THR A 558 11.74 28.71 2.40
N GLY A 559 12.01 29.81 1.69
CA GLY A 559 12.63 31.02 2.24
C GLY A 559 14.14 31.02 2.20
N GLU A 560 14.72 32.18 2.50
CA GLU A 560 16.18 32.36 2.53
C GLU A 560 16.83 31.65 3.72
N SER A 561 17.98 31.01 3.50
CA SER A 561 18.85 30.50 4.56
C SER A 561 19.75 31.61 5.12
N ASN A 562 19.90 31.63 6.43
CA ASN A 562 20.86 32.52 7.12
C ASN A 562 22.18 31.81 7.45
N ASP A 563 22.37 30.57 7.05
CA ASP A 563 23.60 29.80 7.25
C ASP A 563 24.66 30.24 6.23
N PRO A 564 25.78 30.87 6.66
CA PRO A 564 26.84 31.31 5.75
C PRO A 564 27.68 30.15 5.18
N ASN A 565 27.46 28.92 5.63
CA ASN A 565 28.20 27.73 5.21
C ASN A 565 27.55 26.99 4.04
N VAL A 566 26.44 27.49 3.53
CA VAL A 566 25.82 27.01 2.30
C VAL A 566 25.83 28.09 1.23
N GLU A 567 26.08 27.73 -0.02
CA GLU A 567 26.25 28.69 -1.12
C GLU A 567 24.94 28.89 -1.85
N TYR A 568 24.50 30.15 -2.00
CA TYR A 568 23.28 30.46 -2.77
C TYR A 568 23.49 30.18 -4.27
N VAL A 569 22.58 29.42 -4.86
CA VAL A 569 22.60 29.07 -6.31
C VAL A 569 21.57 29.89 -7.08
N THR A 570 20.29 29.73 -6.75
CA THR A 570 19.16 30.38 -7.43
C THR A 570 17.89 30.32 -6.60
N HIS A 571 16.86 31.05 -7.00
CA HIS A 571 15.53 30.91 -6.41
C HIS A 571 14.40 31.07 -7.46
N SER A 572 13.20 30.55 -7.13
CA SER A 572 11.95 30.81 -7.82
C SER A 572 10.86 31.08 -6.78
N ASN A 573 10.28 32.29 -6.82
CA ASN A 573 9.37 32.76 -5.77
C ASN A 573 9.96 32.55 -4.35
N ASN A 574 9.34 31.76 -3.51
CA ASN A 574 9.79 31.45 -2.15
C ASN A 574 10.60 30.14 -2.02
N ILE A 575 10.98 29.52 -3.14
CA ILE A 575 11.84 28.33 -3.18
C ILE A 575 13.26 28.73 -3.54
N TYR A 576 14.19 28.43 -2.65
CA TYR A 576 15.60 28.76 -2.72
C TYR A 576 16.44 27.49 -2.83
N LEU A 577 17.45 27.51 -3.68
CA LEU A 577 18.41 26.43 -3.85
C LEU A 577 19.77 26.86 -3.30
N TYR A 578 20.32 26.06 -2.43
CA TYR A 578 21.66 26.24 -1.87
C TYR A 578 22.53 25.02 -2.13
N GLU A 579 23.81 25.23 -2.35
CA GLU A 579 24.81 24.18 -2.52
C GLU A 579 25.57 23.96 -1.21
N ASN A 580 25.78 22.69 -0.84
CA ASN A 580 26.67 22.26 0.23
C ASN A 580 28.09 22.18 -0.32
N PRO A 581 29.03 23.06 0.10
CA PRO A 581 30.35 23.11 -0.49
C PRO A 581 31.21 21.86 -0.18
N TYR A 582 30.90 21.18 0.89
CA TYR A 582 31.59 19.96 1.33
C TYR A 582 30.68 18.75 1.04
N THR A 583 30.70 18.24 -0.19
CA THR A 583 29.89 17.07 -0.61
C THR A 583 30.82 16.05 -1.23
N LEU A 584 30.86 14.83 -0.66
CA LEU A 584 31.56 13.69 -1.27
C LEU A 584 30.80 13.17 -2.49
N PRO A 585 31.50 12.58 -3.47
CA PRO A 585 30.85 11.83 -4.53
C PRO A 585 30.11 10.60 -3.96
N ILE A 586 29.36 9.90 -4.80
CA ILE A 586 28.60 8.70 -4.40
C ILE A 586 29.47 7.55 -3.85
N GLY A 587 30.79 7.62 -4.04
CA GLY A 587 31.79 6.72 -3.48
C GLY A 587 33.08 7.45 -3.10
N TYR A 588 33.72 7.01 -2.03
CA TYR A 588 34.96 7.54 -1.48
C TYR A 588 35.80 6.42 -0.88
N LEU A 589 37.13 6.60 -0.82
CA LEU A 589 38.05 5.63 -0.26
C LEU A 589 38.17 5.75 1.25
N VAL A 590 38.24 4.62 1.93
CA VAL A 590 38.55 4.53 3.36
C VAL A 590 39.68 3.52 3.59
N GLY A 591 40.50 3.78 4.59
CA GLY A 591 41.62 2.89 4.94
C GLY A 591 41.19 1.56 5.56
N PRO A 592 42.11 0.59 5.65
CA PRO A 592 41.85 -0.69 6.25
C PRO A 592 41.46 -0.55 7.71
N GLY A 593 40.50 -1.32 8.17
CA GLY A 593 40.01 -1.27 9.55
C GLY A 593 39.02 -0.13 9.86
N PHE A 594 38.70 0.74 8.90
CA PHE A 594 37.73 1.83 9.09
C PHE A 594 36.39 1.33 9.66
N GLU A 595 35.80 0.30 9.07
CA GLU A 595 34.50 -0.24 9.48
C GLU A 595 34.53 -0.89 10.86
N THR A 596 35.60 -1.54 11.23
CA THR A 596 35.77 -2.17 12.57
C THR A 596 36.11 -1.17 13.66
N SER A 597 36.68 -0.04 13.31
CA SER A 597 37.07 1.03 14.24
C SER A 597 35.94 2.02 14.50
N TRP A 598 34.99 2.15 13.56
CA TRP A 598 33.83 3.05 13.73
C TRP A 598 32.77 2.37 14.59
N ASP A 599 32.75 2.79 15.86
CA ASP A 599 31.72 2.32 16.80
C ASP A 599 30.41 3.10 16.60
N ARG A 600 29.37 2.40 16.18
CA ARG A 600 28.02 2.94 15.95
C ARG A 600 27.05 2.56 17.08
N THR A 601 27.53 1.92 18.14
CA THR A 601 26.71 1.45 19.27
C THR A 601 26.55 2.49 20.38
N PHE A 602 27.12 3.67 20.22
CA PHE A 602 26.95 4.78 21.17
C PHE A 602 25.45 5.15 21.32
N ARG A 603 25.10 5.55 22.56
CA ARG A 603 23.74 5.99 22.85
C ARG A 603 23.37 7.30 22.13
N SER A 604 24.32 8.19 21.98
CA SER A 604 24.15 9.48 21.29
C SER A 604 24.65 9.40 19.86
N PRO A 605 23.87 9.79 18.85
CA PRO A 605 24.36 9.95 17.49
C PRO A 605 25.50 10.97 17.35
N ALA A 606 25.63 11.93 18.28
CA ALA A 606 26.74 12.85 18.30
C ALA A 606 28.08 12.12 18.55
N ASP A 607 28.09 11.14 19.46
CA ASP A 607 29.26 10.32 19.70
C ASP A 607 29.62 9.44 18.51
N VAL A 608 28.59 8.90 17.81
CA VAL A 608 28.77 8.13 16.57
C VAL A 608 29.47 8.98 15.50
N GLN A 609 28.98 10.20 15.26
CA GLN A 609 29.56 11.12 14.27
C GLN A 609 30.94 11.61 14.67
N ASN A 610 31.18 11.94 15.95
CA ASN A 610 32.45 12.34 16.46
C ASN A 610 33.51 11.21 16.45
N ASN A 611 33.07 9.96 16.70
CA ASN A 611 33.95 8.81 16.57
C ASN A 611 34.37 8.60 15.10
N LEU A 612 33.51 8.81 14.13
CA LEU A 612 33.88 8.78 12.72
C LEU A 612 35.00 9.78 12.41
N THR A 613 34.86 11.05 12.82
CA THR A 613 35.87 12.08 12.55
C THR A 613 37.19 11.78 13.23
N GLN A 614 37.17 11.22 14.44
CA GLN A 614 38.38 10.76 15.14
C GLN A 614 39.11 9.63 14.39
N ILE A 615 38.39 8.66 13.83
CA ILE A 615 39.00 7.55 13.10
C ILE A 615 39.68 8.02 11.82
N ILE A 616 39.11 8.99 11.13
CA ILE A 616 39.76 9.61 9.96
C ILE A 616 40.85 10.64 10.33
N GLY A 617 41.10 10.86 11.64
CA GLY A 617 42.20 11.69 12.13
C GLY A 617 41.90 13.17 12.23
N THR A 618 40.60 13.53 12.35
CA THR A 618 40.19 14.95 12.46
C THR A 618 39.52 15.25 13.80
N SER A 619 39.16 16.51 14.02
CA SER A 619 38.52 16.98 15.26
C SER A 619 37.03 16.56 15.28
N PRO A 620 36.38 16.46 16.47
CA PRO A 620 34.95 16.27 16.60
C PRO A 620 34.15 17.35 15.88
N VAL A 621 33.07 16.96 15.20
CA VAL A 621 32.18 17.90 14.50
C VAL A 621 31.01 18.40 15.36
N LEU A 622 30.65 17.67 16.41
CA LEU A 622 29.55 18.02 17.32
C LEU A 622 30.13 18.28 18.71
N LEU A 623 30.22 19.57 19.07
CA LEU A 623 30.77 20.04 20.34
C LEU A 623 29.65 20.22 21.35
N GLU A 624 29.63 19.47 22.44
CA GLU A 624 28.61 19.55 23.46
C GLU A 624 28.62 20.90 24.17
N GLU A 625 27.44 21.48 24.38
CA GLU A 625 27.21 22.71 25.12
C GLU A 625 26.73 22.38 26.54
N GLU A 626 27.20 23.18 27.50
CA GLU A 626 26.74 23.04 28.86
C GLU A 626 25.25 23.42 28.98
N GLY A 627 24.47 22.56 29.65
CA GLY A 627 23.05 22.78 29.86
C GLY A 627 22.57 22.27 31.21
N GLU A 628 21.48 22.84 31.70
CA GLU A 628 20.87 22.51 32.99
C GLU A 628 19.57 21.70 32.75
N LYS A 629 19.39 20.61 33.52
CA LYS A 629 18.22 19.77 33.54
C LYS A 629 17.40 20.09 34.79
N ASP A 630 16.12 20.48 34.60
CA ASP A 630 15.16 20.74 35.69
C ASP A 630 13.82 20.07 35.37
N GLY A 631 13.63 18.89 35.96
CA GLY A 631 12.44 18.06 35.75
C GLY A 631 12.20 17.77 34.27
N SER A 632 11.08 18.26 33.71
CA SER A 632 10.70 18.06 32.30
C SER A 632 11.34 19.07 31.33
N THR A 633 12.30 19.86 31.77
CA THR A 633 12.90 20.94 30.99
C THR A 633 14.44 20.79 30.95
N TYR A 634 14.99 21.04 29.78
CA TYR A 634 16.45 21.20 29.55
C TYR A 634 16.70 22.61 29.02
N THR A 635 17.67 23.32 29.59
CA THR A 635 18.02 24.70 29.21
C THR A 635 19.50 24.80 28.92
N PHE A 636 19.86 25.49 27.83
CA PHE A 636 21.24 25.81 27.50
C PHE A 636 21.34 27.19 26.84
N THR A 637 22.55 27.76 26.82
CA THR A 637 22.82 29.06 26.17
C THR A 637 23.94 28.90 25.15
N THR A 638 23.73 29.40 23.93
CA THR A 638 24.68 29.30 22.82
C THR A 638 25.99 30.01 23.16
N SER A 639 27.13 29.26 23.16
CA SER A 639 28.45 29.75 23.53
C SER A 639 29.09 30.63 22.47
N GLU A 640 28.81 30.36 21.19
CA GLU A 640 29.30 31.06 20.02
C GLU A 640 28.20 31.20 18.96
N LYS A 641 28.46 31.97 17.90
CA LYS A 641 27.60 32.00 16.72
C LYS A 641 27.85 30.75 15.88
N GLY A 642 26.79 29.98 15.53
CA GLY A 642 26.95 28.73 14.81
C GLY A 642 25.62 27.98 14.59
N ARG A 643 25.69 26.79 13.99
CA ARG A 643 24.53 25.88 13.84
C ARG A 643 24.45 24.97 15.07
N TYR A 644 23.25 24.85 15.61
CA TYR A 644 22.98 24.12 16.86
C TYR A 644 21.98 23.01 16.70
N TYR A 645 22.21 21.94 17.45
CA TYR A 645 21.37 20.74 17.49
C TYR A 645 21.06 20.37 18.93
N VAL A 646 19.86 19.81 19.14
CA VAL A 646 19.49 19.17 20.42
C VAL A 646 19.12 17.72 20.15
N TYR A 647 19.60 16.81 20.98
CA TYR A 647 19.24 15.40 20.94
C TYR A 647 18.52 14.98 22.22
N ILE A 648 17.41 14.24 22.08
CA ILE A 648 16.63 13.71 23.20
C ILE A 648 17.00 12.23 23.38
N ASN A 649 17.67 11.90 24.48
CA ASN A 649 18.17 10.54 24.74
C ASN A 649 17.06 9.56 25.18
N ASP A 650 15.88 10.06 25.60
CA ASP A 650 14.75 9.24 26.06
C ASP A 650 13.74 8.99 24.91
N SER A 651 13.76 7.78 24.37
CA SER A 651 12.82 7.34 23.34
C SER A 651 11.35 7.21 23.80
N SER A 652 11.05 7.39 25.07
CA SER A 652 9.68 7.45 25.57
C SER A 652 9.01 8.80 25.37
N ILE A 653 9.81 9.85 25.12
CA ILE A 653 9.33 11.22 24.84
C ILE A 653 9.05 11.31 23.33
N LYS A 654 7.83 11.66 22.95
CA LYS A 654 7.41 11.76 21.54
C LYS A 654 7.38 13.18 21.02
N THR A 655 7.09 14.14 21.89
CA THR A 655 6.89 15.55 21.51
C THR A 655 7.61 16.46 22.48
N VAL A 656 8.32 17.41 21.96
CA VAL A 656 8.95 18.47 22.75
C VAL A 656 8.64 19.84 22.17
N LYS A 657 8.63 20.84 23.04
CA LYS A 657 8.54 22.27 22.69
C LYS A 657 9.87 22.95 22.96
N VAL A 658 10.37 23.65 21.98
CA VAL A 658 11.61 24.41 22.04
C VAL A 658 11.27 25.89 21.97
N LYS A 659 11.77 26.67 22.94
CA LYS A 659 11.57 28.10 23.05
C LYS A 659 12.91 28.81 23.11
N SER A 660 13.07 29.88 22.33
CA SER A 660 14.26 30.71 22.36
C SER A 660 14.02 32.02 23.14
N SER A 661 15.07 32.57 23.75
CA SER A 661 15.01 33.89 24.39
C SER A 661 14.90 35.04 23.38
N LYS A 662 15.13 34.80 22.09
CA LYS A 662 15.11 35.81 21.02
C LYS A 662 13.70 36.19 20.59
N ASP A 663 12.82 35.23 20.37
CA ASP A 663 11.49 35.41 19.78
C ASP A 663 10.33 35.01 20.71
N ASN A 664 10.62 34.29 21.78
CA ASN A 664 9.65 33.83 22.78
C ASN A 664 8.49 32.98 22.22
N ILE A 665 8.70 32.34 21.05
CA ILE A 665 7.73 31.47 20.38
C ILE A 665 8.12 30.00 20.65
N ASP A 666 7.12 29.19 21.04
CA ASP A 666 7.27 27.75 21.17
C ASP A 666 7.22 27.07 19.79
N GLN A 667 8.30 26.41 19.40
CA GLN A 667 8.33 25.50 18.25
C GLN A 667 8.11 24.07 18.73
N THR A 668 7.15 23.37 18.13
CA THR A 668 6.84 21.98 18.50
C THR A 668 7.54 21.00 17.55
N PHE A 669 8.26 20.04 18.13
CA PHE A 669 8.90 18.94 17.41
C PHE A 669 8.22 17.63 17.81
N GLU A 670 7.67 16.94 16.81
CA GLU A 670 6.95 15.69 16.99
C GLU A 670 7.79 14.48 16.60
N ASN A 671 7.46 13.31 17.14
CA ASN A 671 8.14 12.04 16.84
C ASN A 671 9.66 12.07 17.17
N VAL A 672 10.08 12.78 18.21
CA VAL A 672 11.51 12.82 18.62
C VAL A 672 11.99 11.44 19.11
N ASP A 673 11.08 10.54 19.48
CA ASP A 673 11.34 9.12 19.76
C ASP A 673 11.90 8.34 18.55
N ARG A 674 11.84 8.93 17.33
CA ARG A 674 12.48 8.37 16.13
C ARG A 674 13.97 8.66 16.04
N GLY A 675 14.56 9.30 17.04
CA GLY A 675 16.00 9.42 17.23
C GLY A 675 16.70 10.41 16.32
N TYR A 676 16.08 11.53 15.97
CA TYR A 676 16.67 12.57 15.14
C TYR A 676 17.14 13.77 15.97
N PHE A 677 18.17 14.49 15.49
CA PHE A 677 18.56 15.78 16.03
C PHE A 677 17.50 16.84 15.73
N ILE A 678 17.14 17.61 16.74
CA ILE A 678 16.36 18.84 16.57
C ILE A 678 17.35 19.92 16.08
N ASP A 679 17.20 20.31 14.81
CA ASP A 679 18.01 21.36 14.18
C ASP A 679 17.44 22.73 14.53
N LEU A 680 18.20 23.54 15.26
CA LEU A 680 17.86 24.91 15.64
C LEU A 680 18.32 25.93 14.59
N GLY A 681 19.01 25.49 13.54
CA GLY A 681 19.56 26.33 12.49
C GLY A 681 20.84 27.09 12.94
N TYR A 682 21.19 28.08 12.13
CA TYR A 682 22.37 28.95 12.40
C TYR A 682 21.94 30.16 13.24
N VAL A 683 22.45 30.23 14.47
CA VAL A 683 21.99 31.18 15.50
C VAL A 683 23.13 32.00 16.10
N ASP A 684 22.80 33.16 16.65
CA ASP A 684 23.76 34.08 17.29
C ASP A 684 24.19 33.55 18.66
N LYS A 685 25.32 34.04 19.15
CA LYS A 685 25.84 33.82 20.51
C LYS A 685 24.89 34.41 21.56
N GLY A 686 24.77 33.75 22.70
CA GLY A 686 24.06 34.24 23.89
C GLY A 686 22.56 34.07 23.84
N ILE A 687 22.03 33.24 22.93
CA ILE A 687 20.61 32.86 22.88
C ILE A 687 20.38 31.70 23.83
N THR A 688 19.46 31.86 24.77
CA THR A 688 19.05 30.77 25.67
C THR A 688 17.85 30.01 25.07
N TYR A 689 17.98 28.68 25.00
CA TYR A 689 16.95 27.77 24.58
C TYR A 689 16.42 26.95 25.75
N SER A 690 15.10 26.76 25.79
CA SER A 690 14.41 25.88 26.73
C SER A 690 13.70 24.80 25.95
N VAL A 691 14.01 23.54 26.21
CA VAL A 691 13.43 22.34 25.61
C VAL A 691 12.60 21.63 26.64
N ARG A 692 11.28 21.49 26.41
CA ARG A 692 10.34 20.97 27.38
C ARG A 692 9.45 19.88 26.79
N ASN A 693 9.17 18.81 27.55
CA ASN A 693 8.11 17.86 27.23
C ASN A 693 6.86 18.16 28.07
N ASP A 694 5.68 17.92 27.47
CA ASP A 694 4.39 18.11 28.13
C ASP A 694 3.93 16.87 28.93
N ASP A 695 4.66 15.75 28.84
CA ASP A 695 4.35 14.47 29.50
C ASP A 695 4.83 14.43 30.96
N ASN A 696 5.45 15.50 31.48
CA ASN A 696 6.05 15.60 32.80
C ASN A 696 7.10 14.49 33.09
N LYS A 697 7.76 13.98 32.06
CA LYS A 697 8.89 13.04 32.19
C LYS A 697 10.16 13.80 32.46
N GLU A 698 11.09 13.17 33.17
CA GLU A 698 12.43 13.72 33.34
C GLU A 698 13.11 13.91 31.97
N MET A 699 13.67 15.09 31.71
CA MET A 699 14.29 15.42 30.45
C MET A 699 15.75 14.94 30.41
N ASP A 700 16.03 13.99 29.53
CA ASP A 700 17.41 13.60 29.23
C ASP A 700 17.76 14.08 27.81
N ALA A 701 18.41 15.23 27.72
CA ALA A 701 18.76 15.88 26.48
C ALA A 701 20.16 16.46 26.53
N SER A 702 20.80 16.61 25.37
CA SER A 702 22.09 17.29 25.19
C SER A 702 22.03 18.24 24.01
N ALA A 703 22.72 19.36 24.09
CA ALA A 703 22.82 20.35 23.01
C ALA A 703 24.23 20.32 22.42
N TYR A 704 24.32 20.55 21.13
CA TYR A 704 25.59 20.51 20.40
C TYR A 704 25.74 21.69 19.46
N ARG A 705 26.92 22.26 19.34
CA ARG A 705 27.31 23.19 18.29
C ARG A 705 28.06 22.42 17.21
N PHE A 706 27.71 22.67 15.94
CA PHE A 706 28.40 22.06 14.81
C PHE A 706 29.67 22.82 14.42
N ASP A 707 30.77 22.10 14.22
CA ASP A 707 32.09 22.66 13.84
C ASP A 707 32.34 22.44 12.33
N TYR A 708 32.15 23.48 11.54
CA TYR A 708 32.39 23.45 10.10
C TYR A 708 33.89 23.37 9.73
N LYS A 709 34.80 23.74 10.63
CA LYS A 709 36.24 23.57 10.40
C LYS A 709 36.59 22.07 10.45
N ALA A 710 36.11 21.38 11.46
CA ALA A 710 36.29 19.93 11.56
C ALA A 710 35.64 19.20 10.38
N LEU A 711 34.45 19.66 9.90
CA LEU A 711 33.82 19.14 8.68
C LEU A 711 34.71 19.28 7.45
N LYS A 712 35.33 20.49 7.27
CA LYS A 712 36.25 20.72 6.15
C LYS A 712 37.46 19.79 6.23
N GLU A 713 38.04 19.62 7.40
CA GLU A 713 39.17 18.70 7.61
C GLU A 713 38.75 17.26 7.23
N ALA A 714 37.56 16.81 7.66
CA ALA A 714 37.03 15.49 7.32
C ALA A 714 36.79 15.34 5.81
N TYR A 715 36.26 16.36 5.16
CA TYR A 715 36.07 16.39 3.70
C TYR A 715 37.41 16.28 2.98
N ASP A 716 38.39 17.09 3.36
CA ASP A 716 39.69 17.09 2.73
C ASP A 716 40.39 15.71 2.83
N MET A 717 40.20 14.99 3.94
CA MET A 717 40.74 13.64 4.14
C MET A 717 40.01 12.58 3.28
N LEU A 718 38.71 12.61 3.23
CA LEU A 718 37.91 11.61 2.50
C LEU A 718 37.83 11.87 0.98
N ASN A 719 38.19 13.09 0.53
CA ASN A 719 38.14 13.49 -0.87
C ASN A 719 39.51 13.53 -1.56
N ILE A 720 40.54 12.88 -0.98
CA ILE A 720 41.89 12.81 -1.57
C ILE A 720 41.88 12.12 -2.91
N SER A 721 41.19 10.98 -3.00
CA SER A 721 41.03 10.22 -4.22
C SER A 721 39.54 9.94 -4.45
N PRO A 722 38.75 10.86 -4.99
CA PRO A 722 37.32 10.73 -5.16
C PRO A 722 36.99 9.70 -6.22
N PHE A 723 35.88 8.96 -6.02
CA PHE A 723 35.28 8.16 -7.08
C PHE A 723 34.65 9.09 -8.12
N THR A 724 35.32 9.28 -9.24
CA THR A 724 34.84 10.14 -10.32
C THR A 724 33.85 9.40 -11.20
N VAL A 725 32.58 9.76 -11.12
CA VAL A 725 31.52 9.19 -11.97
C VAL A 725 31.70 9.71 -13.40
N THR A 726 31.81 8.80 -14.35
CA THR A 726 31.95 9.10 -15.79
C THR A 726 30.66 8.90 -16.56
N HIS A 727 29.80 8.03 -16.07
CA HIS A 727 28.47 7.78 -16.63
C HIS A 727 27.51 7.23 -15.54
N TYR A 728 26.28 7.66 -15.58
CA TYR A 728 25.21 7.00 -14.81
C TYR A 728 23.88 7.04 -15.56
N ASP A 729 23.05 6.05 -15.30
CA ASP A 729 21.64 5.98 -15.72
C ASP A 729 20.75 5.52 -14.56
N SER A 730 19.50 5.24 -14.85
CA SER A 730 18.53 4.82 -13.80
C SER A 730 18.94 3.56 -13.02
N ARG A 731 19.94 2.77 -13.48
CA ARG A 731 20.37 1.51 -12.83
C ARG A 731 21.86 1.19 -12.98
N THR A 732 22.63 2.08 -13.56
CA THR A 732 24.06 1.89 -13.82
C THR A 732 24.83 3.08 -13.26
N VAL A 733 26.01 2.82 -12.66
CA VAL A 733 27.00 3.82 -12.31
C VAL A 733 28.34 3.32 -12.79
N GLU A 734 29.05 4.15 -13.55
CA GLU A 734 30.41 3.91 -14.03
C GLU A 734 31.32 5.05 -13.59
N GLY A 735 32.53 4.75 -13.22
CA GLY A 735 33.49 5.74 -12.80
C GLY A 735 34.89 5.20 -12.60
N THR A 736 35.80 6.07 -12.18
CA THR A 736 37.18 5.74 -11.92
C THR A 736 37.59 6.17 -10.51
N VAL A 737 38.54 5.43 -9.92
CA VAL A 737 39.12 5.73 -8.62
C VAL A 737 40.61 5.32 -8.61
N ASP A 738 41.45 6.04 -7.86
CA ASP A 738 42.89 5.70 -7.68
C ASP A 738 43.08 5.28 -6.22
N ALA A 739 43.12 3.94 -5.99
CA ALA A 739 43.14 3.37 -4.64
C ALA A 739 44.57 3.16 -4.15
N GLY A 740 44.79 3.46 -2.87
CA GLY A 740 46.01 3.06 -2.15
C GLY A 740 45.98 1.59 -1.73
N PRO A 741 47.00 1.09 -1.07
CA PRO A 741 47.10 -0.29 -0.62
C PRO A 741 46.02 -0.64 0.41
N GLU A 742 45.29 -1.70 0.16
CA GLU A 742 44.20 -2.23 1.03
C GLU A 742 43.06 -1.23 1.32
N GLU A 743 42.87 -0.23 0.47
CA GLU A 743 41.75 0.68 0.60
C GLU A 743 40.43 0.07 0.12
N VAL A 744 39.36 0.54 0.74
CA VAL A 744 37.99 0.12 0.43
C VAL A 744 37.25 1.28 -0.23
N LEU A 745 36.68 1.05 -1.40
CA LEU A 745 35.70 1.97 -1.97
C LEU A 745 34.38 1.79 -1.23
N MET A 746 34.08 2.71 -0.34
CA MET A 746 32.81 2.84 0.35
C MET A 746 31.89 3.68 -0.51
N THR A 747 30.63 3.25 -0.67
CA THR A 747 29.64 4.04 -1.41
C THR A 747 28.45 4.42 -0.54
N SER A 748 27.72 5.47 -0.93
CA SER A 748 26.42 5.79 -0.37
C SER A 748 25.27 5.11 -1.13
N ILE A 749 25.54 3.99 -1.83
CA ILE A 749 24.56 3.16 -2.51
C ILE A 749 24.11 2.05 -1.56
N PRO A 750 22.80 1.89 -1.27
CA PRO A 750 22.32 0.78 -0.44
C PRO A 750 22.73 -0.57 -1.02
N TYR A 751 23.30 -1.43 -0.19
CA TYR A 751 23.67 -2.78 -0.62
C TYR A 751 22.43 -3.59 -0.99
N ASP A 752 22.45 -4.18 -2.17
CA ASP A 752 21.45 -5.14 -2.66
C ASP A 752 22.17 -6.23 -3.45
N GLU A 753 21.77 -7.48 -3.28
CA GLU A 753 22.34 -8.61 -4.03
C GLU A 753 22.07 -8.52 -5.54
N GLY A 754 21.22 -7.61 -5.99
CA GLY A 754 20.98 -7.27 -7.39
C GLY A 754 22.12 -6.49 -8.05
N TRP A 755 23.03 -5.91 -7.29
CA TRP A 755 24.17 -5.23 -7.84
C TRP A 755 25.19 -6.20 -8.41
N THR A 756 25.51 -6.05 -9.68
CA THR A 756 26.65 -6.70 -10.34
C THR A 756 27.71 -5.65 -10.59
N VAL A 757 28.91 -5.90 -10.07
CA VAL A 757 30.03 -4.98 -10.15
C VAL A 757 31.14 -5.57 -10.99
N TYR A 758 31.81 -4.73 -11.78
CA TYR A 758 33.00 -5.04 -12.54
C TYR A 758 34.09 -4.03 -12.12
N VAL A 759 35.27 -4.55 -11.81
CA VAL A 759 36.50 -3.79 -11.57
C VAL A 759 37.45 -4.13 -12.71
N ASP A 760 37.85 -3.16 -13.51
CA ASP A 760 38.71 -3.32 -14.69
C ASP A 760 38.19 -4.38 -15.66
N GLY A 761 36.88 -4.41 -15.85
CA GLY A 761 36.16 -5.37 -16.69
C GLY A 761 35.97 -6.76 -16.08
N VAL A 762 36.57 -7.07 -14.93
CA VAL A 762 36.42 -8.33 -14.20
C VAL A 762 35.27 -8.29 -13.23
N LYS A 763 34.36 -9.27 -13.30
CA LYS A 763 33.23 -9.36 -12.38
C LYS A 763 33.73 -9.61 -10.97
N THR A 764 33.49 -8.64 -10.09
CA THR A 764 33.90 -8.64 -8.68
C THR A 764 32.65 -8.70 -7.78
N LYS A 765 32.75 -9.44 -6.68
CA LYS A 765 31.62 -9.53 -5.73
C LYS A 765 31.69 -8.35 -4.77
N PRO A 766 30.66 -7.46 -4.73
CA PRO A 766 30.60 -6.43 -3.73
C PRO A 766 30.25 -7.04 -2.36
N ARG A 767 30.63 -6.35 -1.28
CA ARG A 767 30.25 -6.70 0.08
C ARG A 767 29.40 -5.60 0.74
N LYS A 768 28.84 -5.91 1.91
CA LYS A 768 28.18 -4.91 2.73
C LYS A 768 29.23 -4.14 3.51
N GLY A 769 29.34 -2.84 3.23
CA GLY A 769 30.05 -1.90 4.07
C GLY A 769 29.11 -1.33 5.13
N LEU A 770 29.57 -1.23 6.37
CA LEU A 770 28.78 -0.75 7.52
C LEU A 770 27.42 -1.45 7.68
N ASP A 771 27.34 -2.73 7.29
CA ASP A 771 26.11 -3.55 7.22
C ASP A 771 24.98 -2.98 6.35
N THR A 772 25.23 -1.87 5.64
CA THR A 772 24.17 -1.09 4.98
C THR A 772 24.47 -0.78 3.52
N PHE A 773 25.72 -0.38 3.20
CA PHE A 773 26.07 0.15 1.88
C PHE A 773 26.87 -0.83 1.04
N LEU A 774 26.95 -0.56 -0.25
CA LEU A 774 27.80 -1.29 -1.18
C LEU A 774 29.26 -0.86 -0.99
N ALA A 775 30.17 -1.81 -0.75
CA ALA A 775 31.59 -1.61 -0.61
C ALA A 775 32.40 -2.57 -1.49
N LEU A 776 33.59 -2.13 -1.91
CA LEU A 776 34.53 -2.88 -2.74
C LEU A 776 35.93 -2.80 -2.14
N ASP A 777 36.52 -3.97 -1.86
CA ASP A 777 37.94 -4.04 -1.51
C ASP A 777 38.75 -3.92 -2.80
N LEU A 778 39.66 -2.92 -2.87
CA LEU A 778 40.44 -2.63 -4.07
C LEU A 778 41.91 -2.95 -3.84
N THR A 779 42.61 -3.26 -4.94
CA THR A 779 44.09 -3.30 -4.95
C THR A 779 44.64 -1.89 -5.15
N GLU A 780 45.93 -1.72 -4.94
CA GLU A 780 46.60 -0.44 -5.19
C GLU A 780 46.58 -0.10 -6.68
N GLY A 781 46.23 1.14 -7.04
CA GLY A 781 46.28 1.68 -8.39
C GLY A 781 44.91 2.20 -8.90
N LYS A 782 44.92 2.59 -10.19
CA LYS A 782 43.73 3.11 -10.87
C LYS A 782 42.81 2.01 -11.30
N HIS A 783 41.54 2.16 -10.97
CA HIS A 783 40.51 1.19 -11.33
C HIS A 783 39.34 1.85 -12.09
N GLU A 784 38.82 1.12 -13.09
CA GLU A 784 37.53 1.40 -13.74
C GLU A 784 36.45 0.56 -13.07
N ILE A 785 35.46 1.21 -12.47
CA ILE A 785 34.37 0.56 -11.74
C ILE A 785 33.08 0.70 -12.55
N LYS A 786 32.38 -0.43 -12.75
CA LYS A 786 31.06 -0.45 -13.34
C LYS A 786 30.10 -1.22 -12.43
N MET A 787 29.08 -0.55 -11.94
CA MET A 787 28.02 -1.10 -11.11
C MET A 787 26.70 -1.12 -11.89
N LYS A 788 26.04 -2.29 -11.99
CA LYS A 788 24.77 -2.41 -12.71
C LYS A 788 23.76 -3.20 -11.88
N PHE A 789 22.59 -2.62 -11.69
CA PHE A 789 21.52 -3.24 -10.92
C PHE A 789 20.62 -4.12 -11.79
N THR A 790 20.34 -5.33 -11.29
CA THR A 790 19.32 -6.24 -11.82
C THR A 790 18.73 -7.02 -10.65
N PRO A 791 17.42 -6.91 -10.38
CA PRO A 791 16.80 -7.57 -9.22
C PRO A 791 17.05 -9.07 -9.21
N GLN A 792 17.39 -9.61 -8.05
CA GLN A 792 17.52 -11.05 -7.88
C GLN A 792 16.21 -11.74 -8.22
N GLY A 793 16.25 -12.85 -8.93
CA GLY A 793 15.04 -13.60 -9.32
C GLY A 793 14.34 -13.11 -10.60
N LEU A 794 14.75 -11.98 -11.21
CA LEU A 794 14.08 -11.42 -12.38
C LEU A 794 14.14 -12.40 -13.59
N TYR A 795 15.32 -12.85 -13.98
CA TYR A 795 15.46 -13.75 -15.14
C TYR A 795 14.77 -15.10 -14.95
N PRO A 796 14.96 -15.82 -13.82
CA PRO A 796 14.17 -17.02 -13.54
C PRO A 796 12.66 -16.74 -13.56
N GLY A 797 12.22 -15.61 -12.98
CA GLY A 797 10.83 -15.19 -13.00
C GLY A 797 10.28 -15.01 -14.40
N MET A 798 11.02 -14.36 -15.28
CA MET A 798 10.65 -14.18 -16.70
C MET A 798 10.50 -15.53 -17.43
N VAL A 799 11.43 -16.47 -17.22
CA VAL A 799 11.38 -17.81 -17.83
C VAL A 799 10.16 -18.58 -17.33
N ILE A 800 9.89 -18.56 -16.02
CA ILE A 800 8.72 -19.23 -15.42
C ILE A 800 7.42 -18.60 -15.91
N SER A 801 7.33 -17.26 -15.97
CA SER A 801 6.13 -16.58 -16.48
C SER A 801 5.89 -16.88 -17.95
N GLY A 802 6.91 -16.81 -18.79
CA GLY A 802 6.83 -17.16 -20.22
C GLY A 802 6.40 -18.61 -20.43
N GLY A 803 7.00 -19.55 -19.70
CA GLY A 803 6.64 -20.97 -19.74
C GLY A 803 5.19 -21.23 -19.29
N SER A 804 4.75 -20.58 -18.22
CA SER A 804 3.37 -20.70 -17.70
C SER A 804 2.34 -20.14 -18.67
N ILE A 805 2.61 -19.00 -19.29
CA ILE A 805 1.76 -18.40 -20.32
C ILE A 805 1.68 -19.32 -21.53
N LEU A 806 2.82 -19.87 -22.00
CA LEU A 806 2.85 -20.83 -23.11
C LEU A 806 1.97 -22.05 -22.81
N VAL A 807 2.10 -22.65 -21.63
CA VAL A 807 1.29 -23.80 -21.21
C VAL A 807 -0.22 -23.45 -21.23
N LEU A 808 -0.61 -22.27 -20.75
CA LEU A 808 -2.01 -21.83 -20.79
C LEU A 808 -2.52 -21.64 -22.21
N VAL A 809 -1.71 -21.08 -23.11
CA VAL A 809 -2.05 -20.94 -24.53
C VAL A 809 -2.24 -22.31 -25.19
N LEU A 810 -1.35 -23.26 -24.92
CA LEU A 810 -1.46 -24.62 -25.44
C LEU A 810 -2.74 -25.32 -24.93
N ILE A 811 -3.07 -25.16 -23.64
CA ILE A 811 -4.33 -25.68 -23.05
C ILE A 811 -5.54 -25.02 -23.74
N ALA A 812 -5.53 -23.71 -23.97
CA ALA A 812 -6.61 -22.98 -24.62
C ALA A 812 -6.81 -23.46 -26.07
N VAL A 813 -5.74 -23.61 -26.83
CA VAL A 813 -5.76 -24.13 -28.21
C VAL A 813 -6.30 -25.56 -28.23
N PHE A 814 -5.86 -26.44 -27.32
CA PHE A 814 -6.34 -27.81 -27.22
C PHE A 814 -7.85 -27.86 -26.95
N PHE A 815 -8.35 -27.11 -26.01
CA PHE A 815 -9.79 -27.07 -25.72
C PHE A 815 -10.61 -26.49 -26.88
N ASN A 816 -10.10 -25.47 -27.57
CA ASN A 816 -10.78 -24.91 -28.74
C ASN A 816 -10.83 -25.89 -29.92
N ARG A 817 -9.76 -26.61 -30.19
CA ARG A 817 -9.73 -27.66 -31.24
C ARG A 817 -10.71 -28.77 -30.91
N ARG A 818 -10.72 -29.26 -29.66
CA ARG A 818 -11.66 -30.33 -29.24
C ARG A 818 -13.11 -29.88 -29.33
N LYS A 819 -13.43 -28.61 -29.03
CA LYS A 819 -14.77 -28.06 -29.18
C LYS A 819 -15.18 -28.04 -30.66
N LYS A 820 -14.34 -27.52 -31.56
CA LYS A 820 -14.64 -27.53 -33.01
C LYS A 820 -14.91 -28.93 -33.54
N VAL A 821 -14.12 -29.92 -33.14
CA VAL A 821 -14.34 -31.33 -33.57
C VAL A 821 -15.69 -31.90 -33.05
N LEU A 822 -16.10 -31.49 -31.83
CA LEU A 822 -17.41 -31.94 -31.30
C LEU A 822 -18.55 -31.23 -32.00
N ASP A 823 -18.47 -29.93 -32.25
CA ASP A 823 -19.47 -29.13 -32.96
C ASP A 823 -19.68 -29.68 -34.41
N THR A 824 -18.56 -29.98 -35.13
CA THR A 824 -18.62 -30.60 -36.47
C THR A 824 -19.26 -32.01 -36.45
N LYS A 825 -19.02 -32.81 -35.40
CA LYS A 825 -19.64 -34.12 -35.26
C LYS A 825 -21.14 -34.02 -34.95
N GLU A 826 -21.58 -33.03 -34.19
CA GLU A 826 -23.01 -32.78 -33.91
C GLU A 826 -23.73 -32.27 -35.16
N GLU A 827 -23.10 -31.38 -35.95
CA GLU A 827 -23.64 -30.90 -37.24
C GLU A 827 -23.81 -32.06 -38.24
N ASN A 828 -22.74 -32.86 -38.45
CA ASN A 828 -22.83 -34.05 -39.32
C ASN A 828 -23.88 -35.06 -38.84
N HIS A 829 -24.04 -35.23 -37.52
CA HIS A 829 -25.06 -36.12 -36.98
C HIS A 829 -26.47 -35.60 -37.20
N GLN A 830 -26.69 -34.27 -37.12
CA GLN A 830 -27.98 -33.64 -37.44
C GLN A 830 -28.30 -33.70 -38.92
N GLU A 831 -27.32 -33.52 -39.81
CA GLU A 831 -27.50 -33.68 -41.25
C GLU A 831 -27.90 -35.12 -41.62
N VAL A 832 -27.23 -36.13 -41.06
CA VAL A 832 -27.58 -37.56 -41.28
C VAL A 832 -29.01 -37.88 -40.75
N LEU A 833 -29.41 -37.29 -39.63
CA LEU A 833 -30.74 -37.46 -39.08
C LEU A 833 -31.82 -36.79 -39.98
N GLN A 834 -31.51 -35.64 -40.58
CA GLN A 834 -32.38 -34.94 -41.51
C GLN A 834 -32.50 -35.69 -42.86
N GLU A 835 -31.41 -36.25 -43.40
CA GLU A 835 -31.45 -37.08 -44.57
C GLU A 835 -32.27 -38.40 -44.38
N ASN A 836 -32.12 -39.04 -43.21
CA ASN A 836 -32.89 -40.22 -42.84
C ASN A 836 -34.36 -39.95 -42.57
N ALA A 837 -34.73 -38.70 -42.22
CA ALA A 837 -36.14 -38.30 -42.02
C ALA A 837 -36.82 -37.88 -43.35
N GLN A 838 -36.05 -37.62 -44.42
CA GLN A 838 -36.58 -37.34 -45.75
C GLN A 838 -36.70 -38.58 -46.66
N LYS A 839 -36.07 -39.68 -46.26
CA LYS A 839 -36.29 -41.01 -46.84
C LYS A 839 -37.39 -41.76 -46.09
#